data_4fb11fe3cad32a9064cf1e34792386d0
#
_entry.id   4fb11fe3cad32a9064cf1e34792386d0
#
_cell.length_a   1.000
_cell.length_b   1.000
_cell.length_c   1.000
_cell.angle_alpha   90.00
_cell.angle_beta   90.00
_cell.angle_gamma   90.00
#
_symmetry.space_group_name_H-M   'P 1'
#
loop_
_entity.id
_entity.type
_entity.pdbx_description
1 polymer ?
#
loop_
_entity_poly.entity_id
_entity_poly.type
_entity_poly.pdbx_seq_one_letter_code
_entity_poly.pdbx_strand_id
1 'polypeptide(L)'
;MSNSLPLKELSINDVFNSSDNINYEIPIYQRNYAWEKDEIGTLVRDVWDAYEKKKDTYYIGTLVTYDKGDSTFEVIDGQQRLTTLYLILKALEREVRNKLTYRARKRSNETIKDIPKFNSANPDNGIKKGYESAAQAIKEIVAAEKKDMFAEYLLNNVHIIHYIVPKSVDLNHYFEVMNSRGEQLEKHEIVKAKLMNELNESDKSKFAAIWDACSEMNTYVQTKSGVKSFFEDNLKDFKFYDGSFDDLPNINESASKFSTLKDLVYGDDNQIVRDEVNDDGKNSMFQPIIDFPNFLLIVLKITRMGDDDFNPNDFILDDKELISEFDKAIEGKQISAFAKCFCFNLLLVRYLLDNYVVHHSKEEDSYEHNPWQLRYWNKEEKAHTKNLSSDDTQQAKLVQLLSMFEVSFAARQRKNYLFYVLYHLFKDRDLKEYLEFLEKLAKKYFCDIYMVRGRLNEINTPKPGSFDEAIIEDGRIPLNIVNPNVTSDNFNFIYGDGSEKTKGIPLFVFSYMDYRLWDKYTNSMAGQELKQGDERREHFFEELGCKDFGLEVFKQFYFSRTRRSLEHYYPQANINDMVTEDNINCFGNFAMIGGDANSSGSNWTPKEKLNRYLDPSRKIRQVGVASLKFRIMMQKCDDNTKSMDEGGWNRIRGMEWNTDDIKEHQRKMLDIIIQ
;
A
#
# COMPACT_ATOMS: atom_id res chain seq x y z
N MET A 1 29.05 18.41 -28.70
CA MET A 1 27.87 17.63 -28.36
C MET A 1 26.82 18.65 -27.94
N SER A 2 25.77 18.83 -28.72
CA SER A 2 24.73 19.83 -28.44
C SER A 2 23.96 19.38 -27.19
N ASN A 3 23.98 20.18 -26.13
CA ASN A 3 23.08 20.03 -24.98
C ASN A 3 21.63 20.29 -25.45
N SER A 4 20.97 19.27 -26.00
CA SER A 4 19.53 19.35 -26.21
C SER A 4 18.86 19.26 -24.85
N LEU A 5 18.04 20.24 -24.50
CA LEU A 5 17.19 20.21 -23.31
C LEU A 5 16.37 18.90 -23.30
N PRO A 6 16.27 18.21 -22.14
CA PRO A 6 15.53 16.96 -22.04
C PRO A 6 14.02 17.13 -22.23
N LEU A 7 13.52 18.39 -22.21
CA LEU A 7 12.11 18.74 -22.35
C LEU A 7 11.92 19.60 -23.61
N LYS A 8 10.99 19.21 -24.47
CA LYS A 8 10.65 19.93 -25.71
C LYS A 8 9.14 20.03 -25.86
N GLU A 9 8.68 21.14 -26.36
CA GLU A 9 7.32 21.28 -26.88
C GLU A 9 7.33 20.88 -28.37
N LEU A 10 6.46 19.96 -28.75
CA LEU A 10 6.33 19.49 -30.12
C LEU A 10 4.88 19.64 -30.58
N SER A 11 4.67 20.16 -31.78
CA SER A 11 3.39 20.01 -32.46
C SER A 11 3.16 18.55 -32.88
N ILE A 12 1.93 18.15 -33.12
CA ILE A 12 1.62 16.81 -33.62
C ILE A 12 2.29 16.58 -34.98
N ASN A 13 2.48 17.63 -35.77
CA ASN A 13 3.24 17.57 -37.00
C ASN A 13 4.73 17.25 -36.76
N ASP A 14 5.36 17.86 -35.75
CA ASP A 14 6.73 17.55 -35.36
C ASP A 14 6.89 16.10 -34.90
N VAL A 15 5.89 15.59 -34.16
CA VAL A 15 5.89 14.19 -33.68
C VAL A 15 5.83 13.19 -34.82
N PHE A 16 4.99 13.44 -35.84
CA PHE A 16 4.73 12.44 -36.89
C PHE A 16 5.35 12.71 -38.24
N ASN A 17 5.81 13.92 -38.51
CA ASN A 17 6.33 14.32 -39.84
C ASN A 17 7.70 15.00 -39.79
N SER A 18 8.47 14.83 -38.70
CA SER A 18 9.83 15.39 -38.64
C SER A 18 10.73 14.85 -39.78
N SER A 19 11.74 15.61 -40.14
CA SER A 19 12.73 15.23 -41.16
C SER A 19 13.64 14.05 -40.77
N ASP A 20 13.66 13.69 -39.49
CA ASP A 20 14.64 12.80 -38.86
C ASP A 20 14.29 11.32 -38.95
N ASN A 21 13.18 10.96 -39.63
CA ASN A 21 12.67 9.59 -39.75
C ASN A 21 12.61 8.84 -38.40
N ILE A 22 12.01 9.46 -37.42
CA ILE A 22 11.93 8.94 -36.05
C ILE A 22 11.10 7.63 -36.02
N ASN A 23 11.54 6.68 -35.21
CA ASN A 23 10.80 5.48 -34.84
C ASN A 23 10.40 5.53 -33.36
N TYR A 24 9.13 5.66 -33.07
CA TYR A 24 8.59 5.47 -31.73
C TYR A 24 8.32 3.99 -31.51
N GLU A 25 9.10 3.37 -30.62
CA GLU A 25 9.00 1.95 -30.29
C GLU A 25 8.24 1.76 -28.96
N ILE A 26 7.12 1.07 -29.01
CA ILE A 26 6.37 0.67 -27.81
C ILE A 26 6.96 -0.65 -27.31
N PRO A 27 7.53 -0.67 -26.08
CA PRO A 27 8.20 -1.84 -25.54
C PRO A 27 7.22 -2.95 -25.14
N ILE A 28 7.75 -4.18 -24.93
CA ILE A 28 6.93 -5.36 -24.63
C ILE A 28 6.21 -5.28 -23.27
N TYR A 29 6.78 -4.58 -22.32
CA TYR A 29 6.23 -4.42 -20.96
C TYR A 29 5.06 -3.43 -20.91
N GLN A 30 4.86 -2.58 -21.91
CA GLN A 30 3.67 -1.74 -22.03
C GLN A 30 2.43 -2.60 -22.35
N ARG A 31 1.27 -2.24 -21.81
CA ARG A 31 0.01 -2.93 -22.14
C ARG A 31 -0.31 -2.82 -23.63
N ASN A 32 -1.23 -3.66 -24.11
CA ASN A 32 -1.77 -3.51 -25.46
C ASN A 32 -2.55 -2.20 -25.60
N TYR A 33 -2.73 -1.74 -26.85
CA TYR A 33 -3.62 -0.63 -27.12
C TYR A 33 -5.04 -0.98 -26.63
N ALA A 34 -5.63 -0.11 -25.80
CA ALA A 34 -6.85 -0.40 -25.05
C ALA A 34 -7.85 0.76 -25.01
N TRP A 35 -7.57 1.92 -25.60
CA TRP A 35 -8.56 2.99 -25.69
C TRP A 35 -9.76 2.58 -26.53
N GLU A 36 -10.94 2.88 -26.03
CA GLU A 36 -12.22 2.57 -26.65
C GLU A 36 -12.90 3.82 -27.22
N LYS A 37 -14.17 3.68 -27.58
CA LYS A 37 -14.94 4.77 -28.24
C LYS A 37 -15.00 6.06 -27.41
N ASP A 38 -15.11 5.93 -26.09
CA ASP A 38 -15.33 7.10 -25.20
C ASP A 38 -14.07 7.95 -25.06
N GLU A 39 -12.90 7.33 -24.84
CA GLU A 39 -11.64 8.06 -24.73
C GLU A 39 -11.24 8.70 -26.06
N ILE A 40 -11.39 7.96 -27.15
CA ILE A 40 -11.09 8.45 -28.49
C ILE A 40 -12.05 9.60 -28.87
N GLY A 41 -13.34 9.43 -28.61
CA GLY A 41 -14.37 10.44 -28.84
C GLY A 41 -14.14 11.71 -28.04
N THR A 42 -13.72 11.57 -26.78
CA THR A 42 -13.35 12.71 -25.92
C THR A 42 -12.18 13.47 -26.49
N LEU A 43 -11.10 12.79 -26.88
CA LEU A 43 -9.93 13.46 -27.48
C LEU A 43 -10.31 14.23 -28.77
N VAL A 44 -11.10 13.62 -29.67
CA VAL A 44 -11.55 14.30 -30.90
C VAL A 44 -12.41 15.51 -30.55
N ARG A 45 -13.31 15.42 -29.58
CA ARG A 45 -14.18 16.52 -29.14
C ARG A 45 -13.38 17.66 -28.52
N ASP A 46 -12.44 17.36 -27.66
CA ASP A 46 -11.60 18.36 -27.00
C ASP A 46 -10.78 19.18 -28.01
N VAL A 47 -10.21 18.51 -29.01
CA VAL A 47 -9.49 19.17 -30.10
C VAL A 47 -10.44 19.98 -30.98
N TRP A 48 -11.64 19.45 -31.26
CA TRP A 48 -12.65 20.15 -32.01
C TRP A 48 -13.15 21.43 -31.29
N ASP A 49 -13.39 21.33 -29.99
CA ASP A 49 -13.75 22.46 -29.14
C ASP A 49 -12.67 23.54 -29.08
N ALA A 50 -11.41 23.12 -29.04
CA ALA A 50 -10.28 24.03 -29.07
C ALA A 50 -10.19 24.76 -30.43
N TYR A 51 -10.44 24.06 -31.55
CA TYR A 51 -10.52 24.64 -32.89
C TYR A 51 -11.67 25.64 -33.00
N GLU A 52 -12.89 25.28 -32.58
CA GLU A 52 -14.05 26.16 -32.64
C GLU A 52 -13.88 27.43 -31.77
N LYS A 53 -13.19 27.27 -30.61
CA LYS A 53 -12.83 28.40 -29.72
C LYS A 53 -11.62 29.20 -30.21
N LYS A 54 -11.07 28.86 -31.38
CA LYS A 54 -9.91 29.51 -32.01
C LYS A 54 -8.71 29.65 -31.06
N LYS A 55 -8.41 28.59 -30.29
CA LYS A 55 -7.21 28.57 -29.45
C LYS A 55 -5.95 28.47 -30.33
N ASP A 56 -5.00 29.33 -30.09
CA ASP A 56 -3.73 29.31 -30.85
C ASP A 56 -2.93 28.04 -30.57
N THR A 57 -3.02 27.50 -29.36
CA THR A 57 -2.35 26.27 -28.93
C THR A 57 -3.25 25.45 -28.01
N TYR A 58 -3.25 24.13 -28.20
CA TYR A 58 -3.93 23.18 -27.34
C TYR A 58 -2.99 22.05 -26.92
N TYR A 59 -2.82 21.83 -25.63
CA TYR A 59 -1.92 20.81 -25.09
C TYR A 59 -2.68 19.54 -24.73
N ILE A 60 -2.17 18.39 -25.19
CA ILE A 60 -2.77 17.07 -24.95
C ILE A 60 -1.99 16.23 -23.95
N GLY A 61 -1.07 16.83 -23.19
CA GLY A 61 -0.29 16.17 -22.14
C GLY A 61 1.16 15.88 -22.55
N THR A 62 1.75 14.83 -21.95
CA THR A 62 3.16 14.51 -22.08
C THR A 62 3.40 13.25 -22.91
N LEU A 63 4.55 13.18 -23.57
CA LEU A 63 5.13 12.00 -24.19
C LEU A 63 6.53 11.80 -23.58
N VAL A 64 6.71 10.71 -22.87
CA VAL A 64 8.00 10.38 -22.22
C VAL A 64 8.68 9.27 -23.00
N THR A 65 9.93 9.52 -23.41
CA THR A 65 10.68 8.55 -24.20
C THR A 65 12.10 8.38 -23.69
N TYR A 66 12.70 7.27 -24.06
CA TYR A 66 14.13 7.00 -23.89
C TYR A 66 14.81 6.88 -25.24
N ASP A 67 15.87 7.66 -25.45
CA ASP A 67 16.65 7.64 -26.69
C ASP A 67 17.56 6.40 -26.74
N LYS A 68 17.22 5.45 -27.62
CA LYS A 68 18.02 4.23 -27.86
C LYS A 68 19.15 4.43 -28.88
N GLY A 69 19.21 5.60 -29.50
CA GLY A 69 20.08 5.86 -30.67
C GLY A 69 19.37 5.49 -31.98
N ASP A 70 20.03 5.77 -33.10
CA ASP A 70 19.54 5.47 -34.46
C ASP A 70 18.11 6.01 -34.73
N SER A 71 17.81 7.21 -34.26
CA SER A 71 16.49 7.85 -34.34
C SER A 71 15.36 6.99 -33.77
N THR A 72 15.65 6.08 -32.84
CA THR A 72 14.65 5.24 -32.18
C THR A 72 14.43 5.72 -30.74
N PHE A 73 13.16 6.07 -30.42
CA PHE A 73 12.71 6.47 -29.12
C PHE A 73 11.79 5.40 -28.52
N GLU A 74 12.23 4.76 -27.45
CA GLU A 74 11.39 3.84 -26.68
C GLU A 74 10.38 4.63 -25.87
N VAL A 75 9.09 4.37 -26.04
CA VAL A 75 7.99 5.09 -25.39
C VAL A 75 7.82 4.57 -23.97
N ILE A 76 8.08 5.42 -22.98
CA ILE A 76 7.94 5.11 -21.57
C ILE A 76 6.53 5.44 -21.08
N ASP A 77 5.99 6.60 -21.47
CA ASP A 77 4.63 7.02 -21.17
C ASP A 77 4.00 7.76 -22.34
N GLY A 78 2.66 7.75 -22.44
CA GLY A 78 1.88 8.38 -23.51
C GLY A 78 1.59 7.44 -24.70
N GLN A 79 1.84 6.13 -24.60
CA GLN A 79 1.67 5.18 -25.70
C GLN A 79 0.23 5.11 -26.24
N GLN A 80 -0.79 5.14 -25.37
CA GLN A 80 -2.19 5.08 -25.80
C GLN A 80 -2.54 6.32 -26.62
N ARG A 81 -2.17 7.49 -26.10
CA ARG A 81 -2.38 8.79 -26.77
C ARG A 81 -1.65 8.87 -28.10
N LEU A 82 -0.36 8.49 -28.12
CA LEU A 82 0.44 8.48 -29.34
C LEU A 82 -0.18 7.55 -30.40
N THR A 83 -0.62 6.36 -30.00
CA THR A 83 -1.31 5.42 -30.90
C THR A 83 -2.62 6.00 -31.41
N THR A 84 -3.45 6.59 -30.52
CA THR A 84 -4.73 7.20 -30.92
C THR A 84 -4.53 8.35 -31.91
N LEU A 85 -3.56 9.23 -31.67
CA LEU A 85 -3.24 10.30 -32.63
C LEU A 85 -2.83 9.75 -33.99
N TYR A 86 -2.00 8.70 -34.00
CA TYR A 86 -1.65 7.99 -35.23
C TYR A 86 -2.92 7.48 -35.96
N LEU A 87 -3.83 6.84 -35.24
CA LEU A 87 -5.10 6.32 -35.79
C LEU A 87 -6.01 7.44 -36.33
N ILE A 88 -6.12 8.57 -35.60
CA ILE A 88 -6.88 9.75 -36.03
C ILE A 88 -6.29 10.34 -37.31
N LEU A 89 -4.97 10.50 -37.41
CA LEU A 89 -4.32 11.01 -38.61
C LEU A 89 -4.56 10.08 -39.81
N LYS A 90 -4.51 8.76 -39.60
CA LYS A 90 -4.84 7.77 -40.65
C LYS A 90 -6.31 7.85 -41.06
N ALA A 91 -7.26 8.08 -40.12
CA ALA A 91 -8.68 8.25 -40.42
C ALA A 91 -8.99 9.59 -41.13
N LEU A 92 -8.15 10.61 -40.91
CA LEU A 92 -8.17 11.88 -41.62
C LEU A 92 -7.42 11.82 -42.99
N GLU A 93 -6.89 10.65 -43.34
CA GLU A 93 -6.12 10.42 -44.58
C GLU A 93 -4.85 11.31 -44.71
N ARG A 94 -4.25 11.66 -43.53
CA ARG A 94 -3.03 12.45 -43.50
C ARG A 94 -1.79 11.56 -43.58
N GLU A 95 -0.74 12.10 -44.20
CA GLU A 95 0.56 11.43 -44.26
C GLU A 95 1.19 11.38 -42.85
N VAL A 96 1.81 10.25 -42.54
CA VAL A 96 2.60 10.03 -41.34
C VAL A 96 3.91 9.42 -41.76
N ARG A 97 5.02 10.15 -41.58
CA ARG A 97 6.39 9.75 -42.00
C ARG A 97 7.09 8.97 -40.90
N ASN A 98 6.99 9.42 -39.65
CA ASN A 98 7.61 8.75 -38.54
C ASN A 98 6.91 7.43 -38.24
N LYS A 99 7.70 6.44 -37.80
CA LYS A 99 7.21 5.09 -37.57
C LYS A 99 6.71 4.95 -36.16
N LEU A 100 5.63 4.19 -36.01
CA LEU A 100 5.16 3.68 -34.73
C LEU A 100 5.25 2.16 -34.77
N THR A 101 6.04 1.57 -33.85
CA THR A 101 6.30 0.14 -33.83
C THR A 101 6.07 -0.45 -32.44
N TYR A 102 5.67 -1.71 -32.38
CA TYR A 102 5.49 -2.47 -31.14
C TYR A 102 6.56 -3.55 -31.05
N ARG A 103 7.47 -3.44 -30.07
CA ARG A 103 8.53 -4.42 -29.89
C ARG A 103 7.96 -5.80 -29.60
N ALA A 104 8.45 -6.83 -30.33
CA ALA A 104 8.04 -8.23 -30.20
C ALA A 104 6.54 -8.54 -30.45
N ARG A 105 5.74 -7.57 -30.94
CA ARG A 105 4.32 -7.75 -31.26
C ARG A 105 4.08 -7.72 -32.76
N LYS A 106 4.35 -8.85 -33.42
CA LYS A 106 4.21 -8.98 -34.86
C LYS A 106 2.83 -8.59 -35.38
N ARG A 107 1.79 -9.06 -34.69
CA ARG A 107 0.37 -8.82 -35.05
C ARG A 107 0.02 -7.31 -35.01
N SER A 108 0.41 -6.59 -33.96
CA SER A 108 0.16 -5.15 -33.84
C SER A 108 0.90 -4.35 -34.92
N ASN A 109 2.17 -4.74 -35.20
CA ASN A 109 2.98 -4.11 -36.26
C ASN A 109 2.39 -4.33 -37.68
N GLU A 110 1.90 -5.53 -37.95
CA GLU A 110 1.27 -5.83 -39.25
C GLU A 110 -0.04 -5.05 -39.38
N THR A 111 -0.85 -4.96 -38.30
CA THR A 111 -2.11 -4.21 -38.30
C THR A 111 -1.89 -2.71 -38.52
N ILE A 112 -0.91 -2.08 -37.85
CA ILE A 112 -0.60 -0.65 -38.04
C ILE A 112 -0.18 -0.33 -39.45
N LYS A 113 0.63 -1.20 -40.08
CA LYS A 113 1.10 -1.00 -41.45
C LYS A 113 -0.02 -1.16 -42.48
N ASP A 114 -1.06 -1.94 -42.17
CA ASP A 114 -2.13 -2.28 -43.10
C ASP A 114 -3.35 -1.36 -42.97
N ILE A 115 -3.29 -0.33 -42.12
CA ILE A 115 -4.37 0.66 -42.00
C ILE A 115 -4.44 1.50 -43.28
N PRO A 116 -5.63 1.70 -43.89
CA PRO A 116 -6.98 1.35 -43.38
C PRO A 116 -7.55 0.02 -43.91
N LYS A 117 -6.75 -0.78 -44.63
CA LYS A 117 -7.27 -1.94 -45.39
C LYS A 117 -7.57 -3.18 -44.56
N PHE A 118 -6.82 -3.38 -43.46
CA PHE A 118 -6.94 -4.53 -42.56
C PHE A 118 -7.04 -5.90 -43.27
N ASN A 119 -6.19 -6.12 -44.29
CA ASN A 119 -6.19 -7.36 -45.10
C ASN A 119 -5.55 -8.55 -44.37
N SER A 120 -4.94 -8.33 -43.20
CA SER A 120 -4.36 -9.40 -42.40
C SER A 120 -5.45 -10.37 -41.94
N ALA A 121 -5.17 -11.68 -42.05
CA ALA A 121 -6.11 -12.73 -41.62
C ALA A 121 -6.43 -12.65 -40.12
N ASN A 122 -5.58 -12.03 -39.31
CA ASN A 122 -5.75 -11.89 -37.85
C ASN A 122 -5.24 -10.53 -37.34
N PRO A 123 -5.96 -9.42 -37.62
CA PRO A 123 -5.54 -8.09 -37.18
C PRO A 123 -5.61 -7.95 -35.65
N ASP A 124 -4.83 -7.02 -35.09
CA ASP A 124 -4.94 -6.62 -33.68
C ASP A 124 -6.29 -5.91 -33.46
N ASN A 125 -7.15 -6.56 -32.66
CA ASN A 125 -8.51 -6.09 -32.46
C ASN A 125 -8.60 -4.74 -31.75
N GLY A 126 -7.65 -4.42 -30.85
CA GLY A 126 -7.61 -3.11 -30.17
C GLY A 126 -7.31 -2.01 -31.16
N ILE A 127 -6.27 -2.17 -31.97
CA ILE A 127 -5.86 -1.19 -33.01
C ILE A 127 -6.96 -1.02 -34.07
N LYS A 128 -7.54 -2.14 -34.51
CA LYS A 128 -8.63 -2.10 -35.50
C LYS A 128 -9.86 -1.35 -34.97
N LYS A 129 -10.36 -1.72 -33.79
CA LYS A 129 -11.47 -1.03 -33.15
C LYS A 129 -11.16 0.44 -32.86
N GLY A 130 -9.92 0.75 -32.44
CA GLY A 130 -9.47 2.12 -32.23
C GLY A 130 -9.54 2.97 -33.51
N TYR A 131 -9.11 2.41 -34.64
CA TYR A 131 -9.25 3.10 -35.94
C TYR A 131 -10.73 3.32 -36.34
N GLU A 132 -11.56 2.28 -36.21
CA GLU A 132 -13.00 2.38 -36.48
C GLU A 132 -13.67 3.44 -35.60
N SER A 133 -13.33 3.47 -34.29
CA SER A 133 -13.82 4.47 -33.34
C SER A 133 -13.34 5.89 -33.67
N ALA A 134 -12.08 6.04 -34.08
CA ALA A 134 -11.54 7.34 -34.53
C ALA A 134 -12.25 7.86 -35.76
N ALA A 135 -12.45 7.02 -36.78
CA ALA A 135 -13.18 7.38 -38.01
C ALA A 135 -14.65 7.76 -37.70
N GLN A 136 -15.28 7.01 -36.78
CA GLN A 136 -16.65 7.32 -36.37
C GLN A 136 -16.72 8.63 -35.60
N ALA A 137 -15.83 8.87 -34.63
CA ALA A 137 -15.79 10.10 -33.83
C ALA A 137 -15.57 11.33 -34.73
N ILE A 138 -14.67 11.25 -35.71
CA ILE A 138 -14.46 12.33 -36.67
C ILE A 138 -15.75 12.62 -37.46
N LYS A 139 -16.46 11.58 -37.91
CA LYS A 139 -17.71 11.71 -38.66
C LYS A 139 -18.86 12.30 -37.82
N GLU A 140 -18.89 11.97 -36.53
CA GLU A 140 -19.98 12.42 -35.62
C GLU A 140 -19.72 13.82 -35.04
N ILE A 141 -18.48 14.22 -34.85
CA ILE A 141 -18.11 15.45 -34.12
C ILE A 141 -17.66 16.55 -35.07
N VAL A 142 -16.88 16.22 -36.11
CA VAL A 142 -16.31 17.22 -37.02
C VAL A 142 -17.22 17.46 -38.22
N ALA A 143 -17.61 18.70 -38.44
CA ALA A 143 -18.40 19.05 -39.61
C ALA A 143 -17.67 18.70 -40.91
N ALA A 144 -18.32 18.02 -41.85
CA ALA A 144 -17.70 17.44 -43.04
C ALA A 144 -16.90 18.48 -43.87
N GLU A 145 -17.44 19.70 -43.98
CA GLU A 145 -16.82 20.82 -44.70
C GLU A 145 -15.59 21.40 -43.96
N LYS A 146 -15.41 21.10 -42.68
CA LYS A 146 -14.30 21.58 -41.86
C LYS A 146 -13.24 20.51 -41.62
N LYS A 147 -13.37 19.29 -42.17
CA LYS A 147 -12.49 18.15 -41.93
C LYS A 147 -11.03 18.49 -42.22
N ASP A 148 -10.73 19.18 -43.30
CA ASP A 148 -9.37 19.55 -43.63
C ASP A 148 -8.80 20.62 -42.70
N MET A 149 -9.61 21.62 -42.32
CA MET A 149 -9.20 22.64 -41.35
C MET A 149 -8.97 22.06 -39.97
N PHE A 150 -9.78 21.10 -39.54
CA PHE A 150 -9.59 20.36 -38.30
C PHE A 150 -8.27 19.57 -38.36
N ALA A 151 -7.95 18.88 -39.44
CA ALA A 151 -6.72 18.15 -39.62
C ALA A 151 -5.48 19.07 -39.56
N GLU A 152 -5.55 20.24 -40.18
CA GLU A 152 -4.48 21.25 -40.13
C GLU A 152 -4.31 21.79 -38.69
N TYR A 153 -5.40 22.05 -37.99
CA TYR A 153 -5.37 22.48 -36.60
C TYR A 153 -4.77 21.40 -35.70
N LEU A 154 -5.19 20.13 -35.86
CA LEU A 154 -4.63 19.00 -35.12
C LEU A 154 -3.12 18.89 -35.33
N LEU A 155 -2.63 19.06 -36.55
CA LEU A 155 -1.20 18.94 -36.85
C LEU A 155 -0.39 20.11 -36.29
N ASN A 156 -0.85 21.35 -36.44
CA ASN A 156 -0.03 22.53 -36.23
C ASN A 156 -0.29 23.26 -34.89
N ASN A 157 -1.50 23.15 -34.31
CA ASN A 157 -1.92 23.87 -33.11
C ASN A 157 -2.09 22.96 -31.88
N VAL A 158 -2.11 21.63 -32.10
CA VAL A 158 -2.13 20.69 -30.99
C VAL A 158 -0.69 20.28 -30.64
N HIS A 159 -0.35 20.44 -29.39
CA HIS A 159 1.02 20.27 -28.89
C HIS A 159 1.10 19.19 -27.81
N ILE A 160 2.25 18.56 -27.69
CA ILE A 160 2.61 17.60 -26.68
C ILE A 160 3.95 18.00 -26.04
N ILE A 161 4.07 17.83 -24.76
CA ILE A 161 5.33 18.04 -24.05
C ILE A 161 6.13 16.73 -24.14
N HIS A 162 7.21 16.75 -24.91
CA HIS A 162 8.08 15.60 -25.09
C HIS A 162 9.25 15.67 -24.10
N TYR A 163 9.36 14.67 -23.23
CA TYR A 163 10.45 14.52 -22.28
C TYR A 163 11.32 13.32 -22.65
N ILE A 164 12.61 13.54 -22.83
CA ILE A 164 13.58 12.48 -23.09
C ILE A 164 14.28 12.14 -21.77
N VAL A 165 14.10 10.91 -21.29
CA VAL A 165 14.71 10.44 -20.03
C VAL A 165 16.23 10.40 -20.19
N PRO A 166 17.00 11.06 -19.30
CA PRO A 166 18.47 11.03 -19.35
C PRO A 166 19.02 9.62 -19.21
N LYS A 167 20.11 9.31 -19.94
CA LYS A 167 20.76 7.98 -19.93
C LYS A 167 21.30 7.55 -18.56
N SER A 168 21.43 8.47 -17.62
CA SER A 168 21.89 8.22 -16.24
C SER A 168 20.77 7.78 -15.28
N VAL A 169 19.52 7.78 -15.72
CA VAL A 169 18.36 7.41 -14.89
C VAL A 169 18.07 5.92 -15.02
N ASP A 170 17.84 5.24 -13.89
CA ASP A 170 17.33 3.85 -13.91
C ASP A 170 15.91 3.84 -14.48
N LEU A 171 15.79 3.26 -15.69
CA LEU A 171 14.52 3.19 -16.39
C LEU A 171 13.47 2.36 -15.68
N ASN A 172 13.85 1.31 -14.93
CA ASN A 172 12.89 0.47 -14.21
C ASN A 172 12.24 1.27 -13.07
N HIS A 173 13.06 1.96 -12.29
CA HIS A 173 12.55 2.82 -11.22
C HIS A 173 11.73 4.00 -11.78
N TYR A 174 12.19 4.64 -12.84
CA TYR A 174 11.45 5.71 -13.51
C TYR A 174 10.11 5.21 -14.04
N PHE A 175 10.07 3.99 -14.56
CA PHE A 175 8.90 3.33 -15.09
C PHE A 175 7.85 3.03 -14.00
N GLU A 176 8.28 2.52 -12.85
CA GLU A 176 7.41 2.28 -11.70
C GLU A 176 6.77 3.58 -11.21
N VAL A 177 7.54 4.66 -11.12
CA VAL A 177 7.06 5.98 -10.69
C VAL A 177 6.10 6.58 -11.71
N MET A 178 6.35 6.45 -13.01
CA MET A 178 5.52 7.06 -14.06
C MET A 178 4.27 6.23 -14.39
N ASN A 179 4.33 4.90 -14.38
CA ASN A 179 3.15 4.05 -14.57
C ASN A 179 2.12 4.17 -13.44
N SER A 180 2.56 4.54 -12.25
CA SER A 180 1.64 4.85 -11.17
C SER A 180 0.89 6.17 -11.38
N ARG A 181 1.31 7.00 -12.36
CA ARG A 181 0.79 8.35 -12.62
C ARG A 181 0.15 8.56 -14.01
N GLY A 182 0.09 7.53 -14.85
CA GLY A 182 -0.41 7.64 -16.22
C GLY A 182 -1.90 7.40 -16.40
N GLU A 183 -2.64 8.41 -16.83
CA GLU A 183 -3.86 8.39 -17.63
C GLU A 183 -5.25 8.63 -17.01
N GLN A 184 -5.36 9.36 -15.92
CA GLN A 184 -6.58 10.16 -15.66
C GLN A 184 -6.14 11.16 -14.59
N LEU A 185 -6.71 12.36 -14.56
CA LEU A 185 -6.70 13.18 -13.33
C LEU A 185 -7.00 12.22 -12.21
N GLU A 186 -6.00 11.98 -11.35
CA GLU A 186 -6.19 11.04 -10.25
C GLU A 186 -7.43 11.47 -9.47
N LYS A 187 -8.23 10.53 -9.02
CA LYS A 187 -9.52 10.84 -8.34
C LYS A 187 -9.33 11.87 -7.24
N HIS A 188 -8.19 11.88 -6.56
CA HIS A 188 -7.90 12.86 -5.53
C HIS A 188 -7.65 14.28 -6.08
N GLU A 189 -7.17 14.45 -7.32
CA GLU A 189 -7.05 15.76 -7.96
C GLU A 189 -8.43 16.33 -8.33
N ILE A 190 -9.37 15.47 -8.71
CA ILE A 190 -10.77 15.88 -8.95
C ILE A 190 -11.39 16.39 -7.65
N VAL A 191 -11.18 15.66 -6.55
CA VAL A 191 -11.66 16.08 -5.22
C VAL A 191 -10.99 17.39 -4.80
N LYS A 192 -9.67 17.53 -4.98
CA LYS A 192 -8.93 18.77 -4.70
C LYS A 192 -9.54 19.96 -5.42
N ALA A 193 -9.72 19.84 -6.75
CA ALA A 193 -10.29 20.90 -7.57
C ALA A 193 -11.70 21.28 -7.11
N LYS A 194 -12.54 20.30 -6.78
CA LYS A 194 -13.91 20.50 -6.31
C LYS A 194 -13.98 21.26 -5.00
N LEU A 195 -13.16 20.90 -4.02
CA LEU A 195 -13.10 21.55 -2.72
C LEU A 195 -12.50 22.97 -2.81
N MET A 196 -11.49 23.16 -3.66
CA MET A 196 -10.83 24.45 -3.83
C MET A 196 -11.69 25.49 -4.57
N ASN A 197 -12.59 25.04 -5.45
CA ASN A 197 -13.36 25.97 -6.30
C ASN A 197 -14.16 27.01 -5.50
N GLU A 198 -14.65 26.63 -4.33
CA GLU A 198 -15.49 27.47 -3.46
C GLU A 198 -14.69 28.27 -2.41
N LEU A 199 -13.37 28.21 -2.43
CA LEU A 199 -12.49 28.96 -1.53
C LEU A 199 -12.09 30.30 -2.15
N ASN A 200 -11.78 31.31 -1.30
CA ASN A 200 -11.16 32.54 -1.77
C ASN A 200 -9.66 32.31 -2.12
N GLU A 201 -9.04 33.23 -2.85
CA GLU A 201 -7.68 33.03 -3.38
C GLU A 201 -6.60 32.80 -2.29
N SER A 202 -6.71 33.49 -1.13
CA SER A 202 -5.77 33.26 -0.02
C SER A 202 -5.92 31.87 0.58
N ASP A 203 -7.17 31.40 0.73
CA ASP A 203 -7.45 30.05 1.26
C ASP A 203 -7.11 28.96 0.24
N LYS A 204 -7.26 29.22 -1.07
CA LYS A 204 -6.82 28.30 -2.13
C LYS A 204 -5.32 28.00 -2.06
N SER A 205 -4.50 29.05 -1.90
CA SER A 205 -3.04 28.88 -1.82
C SER A 205 -2.65 28.05 -0.59
N LYS A 206 -3.25 28.32 0.57
CA LYS A 206 -3.04 27.56 1.81
C LYS A 206 -3.51 26.11 1.67
N PHE A 207 -4.69 25.89 1.13
CA PHE A 207 -5.28 24.57 0.87
C PHE A 207 -4.38 23.73 -0.06
N ALA A 208 -3.95 24.33 -1.19
CA ALA A 208 -3.09 23.66 -2.16
C ALA A 208 -1.77 23.20 -1.52
N ALA A 209 -1.11 24.09 -0.77
CA ALA A 209 0.17 23.75 -0.12
C ALA A 209 0.03 22.64 0.93
N ILE A 210 -1.05 22.64 1.72
CA ILE A 210 -1.34 21.54 2.66
C ILE A 210 -1.61 20.24 1.92
N TRP A 211 -2.45 20.28 0.87
CA TRP A 211 -2.77 19.10 0.08
C TRP A 211 -1.53 18.49 -0.55
N ASP A 212 -0.70 19.30 -1.19
CA ASP A 212 0.52 18.86 -1.87
C ASP A 212 1.53 18.29 -0.87
N ALA A 213 1.71 18.94 0.28
CA ALA A 213 2.57 18.41 1.34
C ALA A 213 2.08 17.05 1.87
N CYS A 214 0.75 16.87 2.02
CA CYS A 214 0.17 15.63 2.50
C CYS A 214 0.17 14.51 1.45
N SER A 215 0.15 14.83 0.16
CA SER A 215 0.13 13.84 -0.92
C SER A 215 1.46 13.09 -1.06
N GLU A 216 2.57 13.68 -0.64
CA GLU A 216 3.88 13.03 -0.64
C GLU A 216 4.03 12.08 0.55
N MET A 217 3.49 10.87 0.44
CA MET A 217 3.34 9.91 1.54
C MET A 217 4.65 9.27 2.05
N ASN A 218 5.78 9.50 1.40
CA ASN A 218 7.06 8.84 1.69
C ASN A 218 8.04 9.66 2.57
N THR A 219 7.59 10.80 3.09
CA THR A 219 8.40 11.69 3.95
C THR A 219 7.53 12.29 5.06
N TYR A 220 8.14 12.77 6.14
CA TYR A 220 7.42 13.46 7.21
C TYR A 220 6.84 14.79 6.71
N VAL A 221 5.52 15.00 6.91
CA VAL A 221 4.80 16.19 6.40
C VAL A 221 5.39 17.51 6.93
N GLN A 222 5.81 17.54 8.19
CA GLN A 222 6.39 18.75 8.81
C GLN A 222 7.71 19.21 8.17
N THR A 223 8.33 18.37 7.34
CA THR A 223 9.57 18.75 6.62
C THR A 223 9.30 19.55 5.34
N LYS A 224 8.04 19.56 4.85
CA LYS A 224 7.69 20.22 3.60
C LYS A 224 7.65 21.73 3.72
N SER A 225 8.27 22.42 2.76
CA SER A 225 8.45 23.89 2.78
C SER A 225 7.13 24.66 2.95
N GLY A 226 6.07 24.20 2.30
CA GLY A 226 4.76 24.86 2.35
C GLY A 226 4.04 24.82 3.69
N VAL A 227 4.43 23.91 4.61
CA VAL A 227 3.73 23.70 5.88
C VAL A 227 4.63 23.81 7.13
N LYS A 228 5.94 24.02 6.96
CA LYS A 228 6.92 24.11 8.08
C LYS A 228 6.52 25.12 9.15
N SER A 229 5.93 26.25 8.77
CA SER A 229 5.50 27.32 9.70
C SER A 229 4.37 26.90 10.64
N PHE A 230 3.70 25.80 10.37
CA PHE A 230 2.60 25.26 11.18
C PHE A 230 3.12 24.41 12.35
N PHE A 231 4.40 24.10 12.36
CA PHE A 231 5.07 23.31 13.39
C PHE A 231 6.03 24.16 14.21
N GLU A 232 6.44 23.66 15.37
CA GLU A 232 7.47 24.30 16.19
C GLU A 232 8.81 24.41 15.44
N ASP A 233 9.74 25.20 15.96
CA ASP A 233 11.03 25.47 15.29
C ASP A 233 11.88 24.20 15.10
N ASN A 234 11.74 23.23 16.00
CA ASN A 234 12.34 21.91 15.90
C ASN A 234 11.53 20.93 15.03
N LEU A 235 10.39 21.35 14.48
CA LEU A 235 9.46 20.57 13.67
C LEU A 235 8.91 19.32 14.40
N LYS A 236 8.96 19.27 15.73
CA LYS A 236 8.49 18.14 16.50
C LYS A 236 6.97 18.15 16.64
N ASP A 237 6.43 19.26 17.13
CA ASP A 237 5.03 19.34 17.51
C ASP A 237 4.25 20.30 16.59
N PHE A 238 3.00 19.95 16.33
CA PHE A 238 2.05 20.77 15.60
C PHE A 238 1.51 21.87 16.52
N LYS A 239 1.58 23.15 16.10
CA LYS A 239 1.22 24.29 16.96
C LYS A 239 -0.29 24.48 17.18
N PHE A 240 -1.13 23.89 16.34
CA PHE A 240 -2.56 24.24 16.24
C PHE A 240 -3.49 23.05 16.53
N TYR A 241 -3.16 22.19 17.49
CA TYR A 241 -3.98 21.01 17.81
C TYR A 241 -5.45 21.33 18.10
N ASP A 242 -5.69 22.42 18.83
CA ASP A 242 -7.04 22.86 19.20
C ASP A 242 -7.55 24.00 18.32
N GLY A 243 -6.91 24.20 17.16
CA GLY A 243 -7.21 25.27 16.21
C GLY A 243 -8.08 24.83 15.06
N SER A 244 -8.12 25.69 14.05
CA SER A 244 -8.85 25.51 12.80
C SER A 244 -7.99 25.91 11.61
N PHE A 245 -8.49 25.72 10.39
CA PHE A 245 -7.82 26.16 9.16
C PHE A 245 -7.53 27.66 9.16
N ASP A 246 -8.41 28.47 9.74
CA ASP A 246 -8.28 29.93 9.76
C ASP A 246 -7.18 30.41 10.74
N ASP A 247 -6.83 29.58 11.73
CA ASP A 247 -5.74 29.86 12.66
C ASP A 247 -4.35 29.59 12.05
N LEU A 248 -4.29 28.81 10.96
CA LEU A 248 -3.04 28.53 10.28
C LEU A 248 -2.49 29.81 9.59
N PRO A 249 -1.18 30.10 9.72
CA PRO A 249 -0.55 31.23 9.03
C PRO A 249 -0.79 31.23 7.52
N ASN A 250 -0.92 32.42 6.95
CA ASN A 250 -0.94 32.52 5.48
C ASN A 250 0.42 32.16 4.91
N ILE A 251 0.42 31.41 3.83
CA ILE A 251 1.62 31.03 3.11
C ILE A 251 2.02 32.22 2.23
N ASN A 252 3.22 32.78 2.48
CA ASN A 252 3.74 33.87 1.67
C ASN A 252 4.01 33.35 0.25
N GLU A 253 3.37 33.96 -0.74
CA GLU A 253 3.48 33.65 -2.18
C GLU A 253 4.92 33.74 -2.74
N SER A 254 5.88 34.24 -1.97
CA SER A 254 7.28 34.33 -2.39
C SER A 254 7.97 32.97 -2.59
N ALA A 255 7.33 31.85 -2.19
CA ALA A 255 7.86 30.49 -2.38
C ALA A 255 7.18 29.69 -3.51
N SER A 256 6.09 30.19 -4.08
CA SER A 256 5.40 29.53 -5.20
C SER A 256 5.15 30.53 -6.33
N LYS A 257 6.20 30.93 -7.05
CA LYS A 257 5.98 31.31 -8.44
C LYS A 257 5.60 30.03 -9.15
N PHE A 258 4.30 29.85 -9.39
CA PHE A 258 3.83 28.89 -10.39
C PHE A 258 4.42 29.33 -11.72
N SER A 259 5.54 28.72 -12.11
CA SER A 259 6.03 28.84 -13.46
C SER A 259 4.96 28.24 -14.34
N THR A 260 4.43 28.99 -15.29
CA THR A 260 3.56 28.42 -16.30
C THR A 260 4.35 27.29 -17.00
N LEU A 261 3.69 26.31 -17.61
CA LEU A 261 4.38 25.30 -18.44
C LEU A 261 5.31 25.96 -19.46
N LYS A 262 4.97 27.17 -19.90
CA LYS A 262 5.76 28.00 -20.79
C LYS A 262 7.02 28.52 -20.12
N ASP A 263 6.98 28.91 -18.86
CA ASP A 263 8.15 29.35 -18.08
C ASP A 263 9.10 28.20 -17.76
N LEU A 264 8.57 26.98 -17.60
CA LEU A 264 9.37 25.76 -17.44
C LEU A 264 10.09 25.33 -18.72
N VAL A 265 9.48 25.59 -19.89
CA VAL A 265 10.04 25.22 -21.20
C VAL A 265 11.00 26.27 -21.74
N TYR A 266 10.77 27.54 -21.48
CA TYR A 266 11.52 28.66 -22.07
C TYR A 266 12.24 29.56 -21.04
N GLY A 267 12.13 29.28 -19.74
CA GLY A 267 12.81 30.03 -18.69
C GLY A 267 14.32 29.72 -18.67
N ASP A 268 15.12 30.77 -18.44
CA ASP A 268 16.56 30.65 -18.24
C ASP A 268 16.89 29.73 -17.05
N ASP A 269 17.88 28.88 -17.23
CA ASP A 269 18.35 27.79 -16.33
C ASP A 269 18.73 28.19 -14.90
N ASN A 270 18.57 29.46 -14.50
CA ASN A 270 19.12 29.99 -13.25
C ASN A 270 18.13 30.11 -12.09
N GLN A 271 16.89 29.60 -12.19
CA GLN A 271 15.90 29.68 -11.10
C GLN A 271 15.08 28.40 -10.85
N ILE A 272 15.59 27.23 -11.18
CA ILE A 272 15.13 26.03 -10.48
C ILE A 272 15.78 26.13 -9.10
N VAL A 273 15.03 26.63 -8.11
CA VAL A 273 15.34 26.41 -6.71
C VAL A 273 15.24 24.88 -6.55
N ARG A 274 16.36 24.21 -6.76
CA ARG A 274 16.56 22.91 -6.16
C ARG A 274 16.39 23.17 -4.68
N ASP A 275 15.30 22.70 -4.07
CA ASP A 275 15.34 22.49 -2.63
C ASP A 275 16.70 21.83 -2.40
N GLU A 276 17.59 22.52 -1.70
CA GLU A 276 18.86 21.92 -1.33
C GLU A 276 18.51 20.62 -0.65
N VAL A 277 18.69 19.53 -1.37
CA VAL A 277 18.75 18.20 -0.81
C VAL A 277 20.06 18.20 -0.04
N ASN A 278 20.04 18.88 1.12
CA ASN A 278 21.05 18.69 2.13
C ASN A 278 21.12 17.19 2.38
N ASP A 279 22.27 16.68 2.66
CA ASP A 279 22.60 15.27 2.96
C ASP A 279 21.65 14.60 4.00
N ASP A 280 20.78 15.40 4.63
CA ASP A 280 19.69 15.06 5.53
C ASP A 280 18.52 14.28 4.88
N GLY A 281 18.39 14.34 3.55
CA GLY A 281 17.24 13.75 2.84
C GLY A 281 17.21 12.21 2.81
N LYS A 282 18.34 11.53 3.00
CA LYS A 282 18.40 10.06 2.99
C LYS A 282 17.77 9.41 4.23
N ASN A 283 17.80 10.08 5.38
CA ASN A 283 17.28 9.57 6.65
C ASN A 283 15.79 9.87 6.89
N SER A 284 15.14 10.66 6.04
CA SER A 284 13.75 11.10 6.20
C SER A 284 12.75 10.32 5.35
N MET A 285 13.21 9.45 4.46
CA MET A 285 12.34 8.72 3.53
C MET A 285 12.02 7.31 4.05
N PHE A 286 10.74 6.93 3.99
CA PHE A 286 10.24 5.61 4.38
C PHE A 286 9.26 5.06 3.32
N GLN A 287 8.89 3.79 3.42
CA GLN A 287 7.81 3.23 2.61
C GLN A 287 6.48 3.53 3.30
N PRO A 288 5.54 4.22 2.63
CA PRO A 288 4.21 4.46 3.19
C PRO A 288 3.45 3.13 3.34
N ILE A 289 2.68 3.02 4.42
CA ILE A 289 1.81 1.86 4.68
C ILE A 289 0.43 1.99 4.02
N ILE A 290 0.10 3.18 3.55
CA ILE A 290 -1.15 3.51 2.86
C ILE A 290 -0.87 4.50 1.74
N ASP A 291 -1.61 4.41 0.64
CA ASP A 291 -1.59 5.39 -0.45
C ASP A 291 -2.47 6.62 -0.14
N PHE A 292 -2.25 7.70 -0.84
CA PHE A 292 -2.92 8.96 -0.57
C PHE A 292 -4.45 8.91 -0.79
N PRO A 293 -5.02 8.31 -1.85
CA PRO A 293 -6.46 8.21 -2.02
C PRO A 293 -7.16 7.48 -0.87
N ASN A 294 -6.57 6.39 -0.39
CA ASN A 294 -7.12 5.65 0.75
C ASN A 294 -6.94 6.40 2.08
N PHE A 295 -5.85 7.14 2.22
CA PHE A 295 -5.65 8.03 3.37
C PHE A 295 -6.69 9.15 3.42
N LEU A 296 -7.05 9.77 2.28
CA LEU A 296 -8.11 10.76 2.21
C LEU A 296 -9.46 10.23 2.69
N LEU A 297 -9.80 8.97 2.38
CA LEU A 297 -11.02 8.33 2.90
C LEU A 297 -11.00 8.18 4.42
N ILE A 298 -9.85 7.83 5.01
CA ILE A 298 -9.71 7.77 6.47
C ILE A 298 -9.92 9.15 7.08
N VAL A 299 -9.27 10.19 6.53
CA VAL A 299 -9.44 11.57 7.00
C VAL A 299 -10.90 12.04 6.85
N LEU A 300 -11.54 11.70 5.75
CA LEU A 300 -12.96 12.01 5.51
C LEU A 300 -13.86 11.36 6.56
N LYS A 301 -13.64 10.07 6.84
CA LYS A 301 -14.38 9.34 7.88
C LYS A 301 -14.17 9.97 9.25
N ILE A 302 -12.93 10.32 9.61
CA ILE A 302 -12.60 11.03 10.87
C ILE A 302 -13.33 12.38 10.93
N THR A 303 -13.32 13.15 9.86
CA THR A 303 -13.97 14.46 9.79
C THR A 303 -15.48 14.36 10.01
N ARG A 304 -16.11 13.31 9.46
CA ARG A 304 -17.55 13.11 9.56
C ARG A 304 -18.04 12.45 10.86
N MET A 305 -17.13 11.87 11.68
CA MET A 305 -17.51 11.22 12.93
C MET A 305 -18.23 12.14 13.94
N GLY A 306 -18.22 13.45 13.73
CA GLY A 306 -18.97 14.44 14.50
C GLY A 306 -20.27 14.92 13.88
N ASP A 307 -20.62 14.45 12.68
CA ASP A 307 -21.83 14.87 11.96
C ASP A 307 -23.03 14.04 12.45
N ASP A 308 -24.15 14.68 12.80
CA ASP A 308 -25.37 14.01 13.28
C ASP A 308 -26.02 13.09 12.22
N ASP A 309 -25.78 13.37 10.92
CA ASP A 309 -26.31 12.64 9.78
C ASP A 309 -25.37 11.51 9.28
N PHE A 310 -24.23 11.29 9.94
CA PHE A 310 -23.23 10.33 9.50
C PHE A 310 -23.35 8.98 10.18
N ASN A 311 -23.61 7.93 9.41
CA ASN A 311 -23.49 6.56 9.87
C ASN A 311 -22.15 5.95 9.44
N PRO A 312 -21.20 5.72 10.35
CA PRO A 312 -19.90 5.14 10.02
C PRO A 312 -19.95 3.75 9.36
N ASN A 313 -21.04 2.99 9.60
CA ASN A 313 -21.20 1.64 9.06
C ASN A 313 -21.50 1.63 7.55
N ASP A 314 -22.08 2.73 7.04
CA ASP A 314 -22.42 2.88 5.63
C ASP A 314 -21.26 3.46 4.81
N PHE A 315 -20.17 3.89 5.47
CA PHE A 315 -19.03 4.51 4.82
C PHE A 315 -18.07 3.47 4.22
N ILE A 316 -17.76 3.62 2.94
CA ILE A 316 -16.95 2.66 2.19
C ILE A 316 -15.49 3.15 2.11
N LEU A 317 -14.59 2.43 2.80
CA LEU A 317 -13.14 2.64 2.69
C LEU A 317 -12.58 1.92 1.45
N ASP A 318 -12.96 2.38 0.26
CA ASP A 318 -12.47 1.88 -1.03
C ASP A 318 -12.16 3.08 -1.94
N ASP A 319 -10.94 3.17 -2.46
CA ASP A 319 -10.50 4.26 -3.34
C ASP A 319 -11.33 4.38 -4.63
N LYS A 320 -12.06 3.32 -5.00
CA LYS A 320 -13.01 3.37 -6.12
C LYS A 320 -14.17 4.32 -5.82
N GLU A 321 -14.56 4.42 -4.55
CA GLU A 321 -15.67 5.25 -4.08
C GLU A 321 -15.23 6.65 -3.60
N LEU A 322 -13.95 7.02 -3.80
CA LEU A 322 -13.41 8.28 -3.29
C LEU A 322 -14.26 9.49 -3.67
N ILE A 323 -14.61 9.64 -4.95
CA ILE A 323 -15.39 10.79 -5.44
C ILE A 323 -16.81 10.75 -4.86
N SER A 324 -17.47 9.59 -4.88
CA SER A 324 -18.84 9.45 -4.38
C SER A 324 -18.96 9.71 -2.88
N GLU A 325 -17.98 9.28 -2.07
CA GLU A 325 -17.96 9.54 -0.64
C GLU A 325 -17.73 11.03 -0.31
N PHE A 326 -16.90 11.74 -1.10
CA PHE A 326 -16.79 13.19 -0.98
C PHE A 326 -18.05 13.91 -1.43
N ASP A 327 -18.71 13.46 -2.49
CA ASP A 327 -19.97 14.04 -2.96
C ASP A 327 -21.07 13.95 -1.89
N LYS A 328 -21.23 12.79 -1.26
CA LYS A 328 -22.13 12.60 -0.11
C LYS A 328 -21.76 13.52 1.08
N ALA A 329 -20.47 13.73 1.31
CA ALA A 329 -19.99 14.53 2.45
C ALA A 329 -20.28 16.03 2.30
N ILE A 330 -20.31 16.55 1.06
CA ILE A 330 -20.56 17.96 0.77
C ILE A 330 -22.02 18.27 0.42
N GLU A 331 -22.83 17.23 0.20
CA GLU A 331 -24.25 17.40 -0.15
C GLU A 331 -25.00 18.18 0.94
N GLY A 332 -25.67 19.25 0.55
CA GLY A 332 -26.43 20.11 1.47
C GLY A 332 -25.58 20.95 2.44
N LYS A 333 -24.24 20.91 2.37
CA LYS A 333 -23.34 21.67 3.24
C LYS A 333 -22.73 22.89 2.54
N GLN A 334 -22.24 23.84 3.33
CA GLN A 334 -21.42 24.94 2.82
C GLN A 334 -20.03 24.40 2.47
N ILE A 335 -19.74 24.21 1.19
CA ILE A 335 -18.54 23.54 0.68
C ILE A 335 -17.27 24.23 1.19
N SER A 336 -17.22 25.57 1.26
CA SER A 336 -16.03 26.30 1.73
C SER A 336 -15.71 26.00 3.22
N ALA A 337 -16.72 25.93 4.07
CA ALA A 337 -16.51 25.59 5.49
C ALA A 337 -16.06 24.13 5.65
N PHE A 338 -16.70 23.21 4.92
CA PHE A 338 -16.29 21.79 4.89
C PHE A 338 -14.86 21.64 4.37
N ALA A 339 -14.49 22.29 3.27
CA ALA A 339 -13.16 22.21 2.68
C ALA A 339 -12.07 22.68 3.66
N LYS A 340 -12.31 23.77 4.38
CA LYS A 340 -11.39 24.25 5.42
C LYS A 340 -11.23 23.25 6.56
N CYS A 341 -12.34 22.75 7.10
CA CYS A 341 -12.32 21.75 8.17
C CYS A 341 -11.59 20.46 7.72
N PHE A 342 -11.92 19.94 6.55
CA PHE A 342 -11.29 18.77 5.98
C PHE A 342 -9.78 18.98 5.77
N CYS A 343 -9.37 20.12 5.21
CA CYS A 343 -7.97 20.41 4.94
C CYS A 343 -7.13 20.52 6.22
N PHE A 344 -7.70 21.12 7.27
CA PHE A 344 -7.08 21.15 8.59
C PHE A 344 -6.90 19.75 9.16
N ASN A 345 -7.97 18.94 9.13
CA ASN A 345 -7.91 17.56 9.59
C ASN A 345 -6.94 16.71 8.75
N LEU A 346 -6.85 16.96 7.44
CA LEU A 346 -5.89 16.30 6.55
C LEU A 346 -4.45 16.50 7.04
N LEU A 347 -4.08 17.74 7.37
CA LEU A 347 -2.73 18.04 7.87
C LEU A 347 -2.49 17.40 9.25
N LEU A 348 -3.44 17.53 10.17
CA LEU A 348 -3.30 16.98 11.51
C LEU A 348 -3.21 15.44 11.49
N VAL A 349 -4.11 14.77 10.79
CA VAL A 349 -4.12 13.31 10.70
C VAL A 349 -2.89 12.79 9.94
N ARG A 350 -2.39 13.55 8.94
CA ARG A 350 -1.13 13.23 8.27
C ARG A 350 0.07 13.32 9.21
N TYR A 351 0.14 14.34 10.04
CA TYR A 351 1.15 14.46 11.08
C TYR A 351 1.08 13.29 12.08
N LEU A 352 -0.13 12.88 12.50
CA LEU A 352 -0.31 11.75 13.40
C LEU A 352 0.13 10.43 12.74
N LEU A 353 -0.21 10.21 11.48
CA LEU A 353 0.26 9.05 10.71
C LEU A 353 1.78 8.96 10.68
N ASP A 354 2.44 10.10 10.39
CA ASP A 354 3.89 10.13 10.21
C ASP A 354 4.68 9.92 11.51
N ASN A 355 4.13 10.33 12.67
CA ASN A 355 4.88 10.35 13.92
C ASN A 355 4.43 9.30 14.94
N TYR A 356 3.21 8.75 14.81
CA TYR A 356 2.62 7.82 15.78
C TYR A 356 2.29 6.44 15.23
N VAL A 357 2.48 6.21 13.93
CA VAL A 357 2.26 4.91 13.30
C VAL A 357 3.57 4.38 12.72
N VAL A 358 3.71 3.05 12.67
CA VAL A 358 4.93 2.42 12.18
C VAL A 358 5.16 2.67 10.69
N HIS A 359 6.41 2.85 10.33
CA HIS A 359 6.89 2.90 8.95
C HIS A 359 7.70 1.64 8.62
N HIS A 360 7.69 1.27 7.36
CA HIS A 360 8.58 0.22 6.86
C HIS A 360 9.87 0.87 6.32
N SER A 361 11.03 0.32 6.67
CA SER A 361 12.29 0.81 6.11
C SER A 361 12.35 0.54 4.59
N LYS A 362 13.16 1.33 3.87
CA LYS A 362 13.39 1.11 2.41
C LYS A 362 14.31 -0.06 2.10
N GLU A 363 15.05 -0.54 3.08
CA GLU A 363 15.90 -1.72 2.92
C GLU A 363 15.01 -2.93 2.68
N GLU A 364 15.42 -3.78 1.74
CA GLU A 364 14.72 -5.04 1.47
C GLU A 364 14.51 -5.80 2.78
N ASP A 365 13.36 -6.47 2.92
CA ASP A 365 13.07 -7.35 4.06
C ASP A 365 14.22 -8.34 4.24
N SER A 366 15.23 -7.94 5.00
CA SER A 366 16.27 -8.87 5.41
C SER A 366 15.68 -9.68 6.55
N TYR A 367 15.76 -10.99 6.45
CA TYR A 367 15.31 -11.89 7.54
C TYR A 367 16.09 -11.69 8.85
N GLU A 368 17.02 -10.75 8.89
CA GLU A 368 17.95 -10.52 9.98
C GLU A 368 17.63 -9.28 10.82
N HIS A 369 16.90 -8.31 10.26
CA HIS A 369 16.64 -7.03 10.93
C HIS A 369 15.15 -6.67 10.90
N ASN A 370 14.66 -6.14 12.03
CA ASN A 370 13.29 -5.62 12.11
C ASN A 370 13.13 -4.40 11.20
N PRO A 371 12.30 -4.49 10.15
CA PRO A 371 12.10 -3.40 9.21
C PRO A 371 11.16 -2.30 9.74
N TRP A 372 10.47 -2.53 10.86
CA TRP A 372 9.47 -1.63 11.39
C TRP A 372 10.09 -0.58 12.30
N GLN A 373 9.77 0.68 12.03
CA GLN A 373 10.24 1.83 12.80
C GLN A 373 9.05 2.65 13.26
N LEU A 374 9.05 3.04 14.53
CA LEU A 374 8.10 3.99 15.10
C LEU A 374 8.90 5.16 15.64
N ARG A 375 8.97 6.24 14.86
CA ARG A 375 9.80 7.39 15.14
C ARG A 375 9.05 8.67 14.83
N TYR A 376 9.31 9.73 15.61
CA TYR A 376 8.85 11.08 15.30
C TYR A 376 10.00 11.93 14.77
N TRP A 377 9.67 12.93 13.98
CA TRP A 377 10.64 13.90 13.48
C TRP A 377 10.98 14.94 14.55
N ASN A 378 12.26 15.21 14.75
CA ASN A 378 12.76 16.27 15.65
C ASN A 378 14.07 16.82 15.08
N LYS A 379 14.07 18.09 14.70
CA LYS A 379 15.24 18.77 14.13
C LYS A 379 16.23 19.12 15.24
N GLU A 380 17.05 18.19 15.68
CA GLU A 380 18.21 18.39 16.53
C GLU A 380 19.50 18.13 15.74
N GLU A 381 20.65 18.63 16.21
CA GLU A 381 21.89 18.87 15.46
C GLU A 381 22.45 17.73 14.58
N LYS A 382 22.10 16.44 14.78
CA LYS A 382 22.67 15.33 13.98
C LYS A 382 21.73 14.15 13.70
N ALA A 383 20.64 13.99 14.40
CA ALA A 383 19.68 12.90 14.18
C ALA A 383 18.27 13.46 14.14
N HIS A 384 17.64 13.40 12.98
CA HIS A 384 16.34 14.04 12.78
C HIS A 384 15.15 13.18 13.18
N THR A 385 15.38 11.94 13.63
CA THR A 385 14.29 11.07 14.10
C THR A 385 14.65 10.39 15.41
N LYS A 386 13.68 10.33 16.35
CA LYS A 386 13.80 9.66 17.65
C LYS A 386 12.68 8.64 17.83
N ASN A 387 12.88 7.66 18.69
CA ASN A 387 11.82 6.76 19.12
C ASN A 387 10.66 7.56 19.74
N LEU A 388 9.42 7.13 19.48
CA LEU A 388 8.23 7.83 19.96
C LEU A 388 8.16 7.80 21.50
N SER A 389 8.44 6.66 22.13
CA SER A 389 8.56 6.54 23.58
C SER A 389 10.03 6.50 24.02
N SER A 390 10.31 7.12 25.16
CA SER A 390 11.60 7.00 25.89
C SER A 390 11.67 5.73 26.74
N ASP A 391 10.56 5.06 27.01
CA ASP A 391 10.48 3.74 27.63
C ASP A 391 10.61 2.67 26.55
N ASP A 392 11.71 1.89 26.62
CA ASP A 392 12.01 0.86 25.60
C ASP A 392 10.94 -0.23 25.55
N THR A 393 10.32 -0.59 26.66
CA THR A 393 9.27 -1.59 26.73
C THR A 393 7.99 -1.09 26.06
N GLN A 394 7.58 0.12 26.39
CA GLN A 394 6.43 0.78 25.73
C GLN A 394 6.67 0.96 24.23
N GLN A 395 7.86 1.42 23.84
CA GLN A 395 8.25 1.56 22.42
C GLN A 395 8.15 0.22 21.70
N ALA A 396 8.70 -0.85 22.28
CA ALA A 396 8.66 -2.19 21.68
C ALA A 396 7.23 -2.72 21.56
N LYS A 397 6.37 -2.53 22.58
CA LYS A 397 4.97 -2.94 22.54
C LYS A 397 4.18 -2.20 21.45
N LEU A 398 4.36 -0.90 21.31
CA LEU A 398 3.74 -0.09 20.26
C LEU A 398 4.16 -0.59 18.87
N VAL A 399 5.46 -0.83 18.64
CA VAL A 399 5.98 -1.35 17.36
C VAL A 399 5.39 -2.71 17.05
N GLN A 400 5.35 -3.63 18.03
CA GLN A 400 4.83 -4.98 17.83
C GLN A 400 3.33 -4.99 17.51
N LEU A 401 2.50 -4.22 18.23
CA LEU A 401 1.06 -4.13 17.98
C LEU A 401 0.76 -3.54 16.60
N LEU A 402 1.38 -2.42 16.26
CA LEU A 402 1.15 -1.75 14.98
C LEU A 402 1.62 -2.60 13.81
N SER A 403 2.81 -3.22 13.91
CA SER A 403 3.33 -4.11 12.87
C SER A 403 2.50 -5.41 12.76
N MET A 404 1.98 -5.94 13.87
CA MET A 404 1.04 -7.06 13.88
C MET A 404 -0.21 -6.74 13.05
N PHE A 405 -0.83 -5.59 13.29
CA PHE A 405 -1.99 -5.15 12.49
C PHE A 405 -1.61 -5.03 11.02
N GLU A 406 -0.46 -4.41 10.71
CA GLU A 406 -0.03 -4.15 9.34
C GLU A 406 0.23 -5.43 8.54
N VAL A 407 0.80 -6.48 9.14
CA VAL A 407 1.06 -7.75 8.44
C VAL A 407 -0.16 -8.67 8.37
N SER A 408 -1.08 -8.57 9.34
CA SER A 408 -2.18 -9.52 9.50
C SER A 408 -3.32 -9.31 8.51
N PHE A 409 -3.49 -8.07 8.03
CA PHE A 409 -4.64 -7.73 7.19
C PHE A 409 -4.27 -7.61 5.71
N ALA A 410 -5.20 -8.03 4.84
CA ALA A 410 -5.15 -7.65 3.43
C ALA A 410 -5.33 -6.13 3.27
N ALA A 411 -4.89 -5.55 2.15
CA ALA A 411 -4.88 -4.11 1.93
C ALA A 411 -6.23 -3.42 2.25
N ARG A 412 -7.35 -4.06 1.92
CA ARG A 412 -8.69 -3.54 2.20
C ARG A 412 -9.04 -3.55 3.71
N GLN A 413 -8.56 -4.55 4.46
CA GLN A 413 -8.83 -4.66 5.91
C GLN A 413 -7.89 -3.79 6.74
N ARG A 414 -6.67 -3.51 6.26
CA ARG A 414 -5.71 -2.63 6.94
C ARG A 414 -6.25 -1.23 7.19
N LYS A 415 -7.06 -0.71 6.29
CA LYS A 415 -7.66 0.62 6.41
C LYS A 415 -8.56 0.75 7.63
N ASN A 416 -9.24 -0.32 8.04
CA ASN A 416 -10.12 -0.27 9.21
C ASN A 416 -9.35 -0.04 10.51
N TYR A 417 -8.31 -0.83 10.79
CA TYR A 417 -7.53 -0.61 12.02
C TYR A 417 -6.87 0.76 12.03
N LEU A 418 -6.34 1.21 10.89
CA LEU A 418 -5.68 2.49 10.77
C LEU A 418 -6.64 3.67 11.03
N PHE A 419 -7.89 3.55 10.59
CA PHE A 419 -8.93 4.51 10.94
C PHE A 419 -9.12 4.61 12.45
N TYR A 420 -9.28 3.48 13.17
CA TYR A 420 -9.48 3.51 14.64
C TYR A 420 -8.27 4.06 15.37
N VAL A 421 -7.07 3.71 14.94
CA VAL A 421 -5.81 4.22 15.49
C VAL A 421 -5.71 5.74 15.31
N LEU A 422 -5.91 6.23 14.09
CA LEU A 422 -5.82 7.66 13.81
C LEU A 422 -6.95 8.47 14.46
N TYR A 423 -8.15 7.90 14.56
CA TYR A 423 -9.26 8.54 15.27
C TYR A 423 -9.01 8.65 16.78
N HIS A 424 -8.42 7.61 17.39
CA HIS A 424 -7.99 7.69 18.80
C HIS A 424 -6.94 8.79 18.98
N LEU A 425 -5.87 8.78 18.19
CA LEU A 425 -4.81 9.78 18.24
C LEU A 425 -5.30 11.21 17.94
N PHE A 426 -6.30 11.35 17.09
CA PHE A 426 -6.95 12.63 16.82
C PHE A 426 -7.62 13.21 18.07
N LYS A 427 -8.12 12.35 18.99
CA LYS A 427 -8.76 12.72 20.24
C LYS A 427 -7.76 12.81 21.40
N ASP A 428 -6.86 11.84 21.51
CA ASP A 428 -5.89 11.74 22.61
C ASP A 428 -4.56 11.20 22.11
N ARG A 429 -3.46 11.81 22.53
CA ARG A 429 -2.08 11.49 22.12
C ARG A 429 -1.21 11.02 23.28
N ASP A 430 -1.81 10.80 24.48
CA ASP A 430 -1.08 10.21 25.60
C ASP A 430 -0.60 8.80 25.23
N LEU A 431 0.69 8.53 25.37
CA LEU A 431 1.31 7.29 24.91
C LEU A 431 0.87 6.07 25.74
N LYS A 432 0.48 6.27 27.00
CA LYS A 432 -0.03 5.19 27.84
C LYS A 432 -1.44 4.82 27.42
N GLU A 433 -2.31 5.81 27.24
CA GLU A 433 -3.67 5.62 26.74
C GLU A 433 -3.66 5.01 25.32
N TYR A 434 -2.71 5.43 24.50
CA TYR A 434 -2.52 4.89 23.14
C TYR A 434 -2.13 3.40 23.17
N LEU A 435 -1.17 3.01 24.01
CA LEU A 435 -0.81 1.59 24.16
C LEU A 435 -1.99 0.75 24.66
N GLU A 436 -2.69 1.22 25.71
CA GLU A 436 -3.88 0.54 26.23
C GLU A 436 -4.98 0.42 25.16
N PHE A 437 -5.16 1.45 24.34
CA PHE A 437 -6.10 1.43 23.21
C PHE A 437 -5.75 0.33 22.22
N LEU A 438 -4.48 0.23 21.79
CA LEU A 438 -4.04 -0.79 20.84
C LEU A 438 -4.20 -2.22 21.37
N GLU A 439 -3.87 -2.45 22.65
CA GLU A 439 -4.05 -3.75 23.31
C GLU A 439 -5.54 -4.13 23.37
N LYS A 440 -6.40 -3.19 23.77
CA LYS A 440 -7.86 -3.39 23.79
C LYS A 440 -8.43 -3.63 22.39
N LEU A 441 -7.96 -2.89 21.39
CA LEU A 441 -8.39 -3.04 20.01
C LEU A 441 -8.01 -4.43 19.46
N ALA A 442 -6.79 -4.90 19.72
CA ALA A 442 -6.35 -6.23 19.31
C ALA A 442 -7.18 -7.33 19.99
N LYS A 443 -7.43 -7.20 21.29
CA LYS A 443 -8.28 -8.15 22.06
C LYS A 443 -9.73 -8.13 21.56
N LYS A 444 -10.28 -6.94 21.25
CA LYS A 444 -11.63 -6.81 20.70
C LYS A 444 -11.75 -7.45 19.31
N TYR A 445 -10.78 -7.26 18.45
CA TYR A 445 -10.73 -7.96 17.15
C TYR A 445 -10.74 -9.46 17.34
N PHE A 446 -9.91 -9.97 18.23
CA PHE A 446 -9.86 -11.40 18.51
C PHE A 446 -11.20 -11.91 19.06
N CYS A 447 -11.68 -11.38 20.19
CA CYS A 447 -12.85 -11.88 20.90
C CYS A 447 -14.18 -11.64 20.17
N ASP A 448 -14.39 -10.41 19.65
CA ASP A 448 -15.70 -9.97 19.18
C ASP A 448 -15.87 -10.06 17.66
N ILE A 449 -14.78 -10.25 16.88
CA ILE A 449 -14.87 -10.40 15.43
C ILE A 449 -14.48 -11.81 15.01
N TYR A 450 -13.22 -12.22 15.27
CA TYR A 450 -12.71 -13.49 14.77
C TYR A 450 -13.25 -14.71 15.52
N MET A 451 -13.63 -14.58 16.81
CA MET A 451 -14.22 -15.66 17.61
C MET A 451 -15.76 -15.67 17.56
N VAL A 452 -16.37 -14.89 16.67
CA VAL A 452 -17.82 -14.84 16.47
C VAL A 452 -18.18 -15.29 15.06
N ARG A 453 -18.64 -16.55 14.91
CA ARG A 453 -18.96 -17.17 13.61
C ARG A 453 -19.88 -16.32 12.74
N GLY A 454 -20.88 -15.66 13.32
CA GLY A 454 -21.82 -14.80 12.61
C GLY A 454 -21.23 -13.59 11.92
N ARG A 455 -20.04 -13.14 12.33
CA ARG A 455 -19.30 -12.01 11.76
C ARG A 455 -18.36 -12.39 10.62
N LEU A 456 -18.16 -13.67 10.39
CA LEU A 456 -17.30 -14.21 9.34
C LEU A 456 -18.12 -14.69 8.15
N ASN A 457 -17.56 -14.62 6.96
CA ASN A 457 -18.11 -15.23 5.75
C ASN A 457 -17.67 -16.70 5.62
N GLU A 458 -18.05 -17.36 4.52
CA GLU A 458 -17.76 -18.79 4.26
C GLU A 458 -16.26 -19.12 4.17
N ILE A 459 -15.40 -18.13 3.93
CA ILE A 459 -13.94 -18.27 3.90
C ILE A 459 -13.26 -17.70 5.14
N ASN A 460 -13.99 -17.60 6.24
CA ASN A 460 -13.52 -17.11 7.54
C ASN A 460 -12.87 -15.72 7.53
N THR A 461 -13.26 -14.84 6.58
CA THR A 461 -12.89 -13.43 6.62
C THR A 461 -14.03 -12.59 7.18
N PRO A 462 -13.75 -11.50 7.90
CA PRO A 462 -14.79 -10.62 8.41
C PRO A 462 -15.69 -10.08 7.29
N LYS A 463 -17.00 -10.13 7.52
CA LYS A 463 -17.99 -9.57 6.60
C LYS A 463 -17.80 -8.06 6.46
N PRO A 464 -18.16 -7.45 5.33
CA PRO A 464 -18.21 -5.98 5.22
C PRO A 464 -19.04 -5.38 6.37
N GLY A 465 -18.55 -4.30 6.98
CA GLY A 465 -19.21 -3.65 8.12
C GLY A 465 -18.95 -4.27 9.51
N SER A 466 -18.53 -5.55 9.59
CA SER A 466 -18.34 -6.26 10.88
C SER A 466 -17.42 -5.56 11.86
N PHE A 467 -16.41 -4.84 11.39
CA PHE A 467 -15.50 -4.09 12.25
C PHE A 467 -16.20 -2.89 12.87
N ASP A 468 -16.84 -2.06 12.04
CA ASP A 468 -17.52 -0.85 12.53
C ASP A 468 -18.69 -1.21 13.46
N GLU A 469 -19.50 -2.20 13.10
CA GLU A 469 -20.59 -2.72 13.95
C GLU A 469 -20.11 -3.25 15.30
N ALA A 470 -18.90 -3.81 15.37
CA ALA A 470 -18.36 -4.34 16.62
C ALA A 470 -17.68 -3.27 17.48
N ILE A 471 -17.17 -2.20 16.87
CA ILE A 471 -16.22 -1.27 17.50
C ILE A 471 -16.85 0.09 17.74
N ILE A 472 -17.73 0.55 16.84
CA ILE A 472 -18.33 1.88 16.94
C ILE A 472 -19.71 1.77 17.62
N GLU A 473 -19.91 2.55 18.67
CA GLU A 473 -21.17 2.69 19.39
C GLU A 473 -21.46 4.18 19.59
N ASP A 474 -22.56 4.68 19.03
CA ASP A 474 -22.96 6.10 19.11
C ASP A 474 -21.81 7.08 18.76
N GLY A 475 -21.08 6.81 17.68
CA GLY A 475 -19.95 7.64 17.25
C GLY A 475 -18.72 7.59 18.15
N ARG A 476 -18.67 6.66 19.11
CA ARG A 476 -17.55 6.41 20.02
C ARG A 476 -16.92 5.05 19.78
N ILE A 477 -15.72 4.83 20.31
CA ILE A 477 -14.99 3.56 20.23
C ILE A 477 -14.77 3.05 21.67
N PRO A 478 -15.79 2.45 22.32
CA PRO A 478 -15.68 2.06 23.73
C PRO A 478 -14.76 0.87 23.98
N LEU A 479 -14.44 0.04 22.98
CA LEU A 479 -13.61 -1.16 23.05
C LEU A 479 -13.95 -2.17 24.17
N ASN A 480 -15.20 -2.16 24.67
CA ASN A 480 -15.66 -3.16 25.63
C ASN A 480 -15.74 -4.52 24.94
N ILE A 481 -15.23 -5.57 25.58
CA ILE A 481 -15.32 -6.94 25.08
C ILE A 481 -16.72 -7.49 25.38
N VAL A 482 -17.44 -7.85 24.32
CA VAL A 482 -18.81 -8.41 24.43
C VAL A 482 -18.77 -9.94 24.55
N ASN A 483 -17.80 -10.60 23.89
CA ASN A 483 -17.60 -12.03 23.91
C ASN A 483 -16.31 -12.41 24.65
N PRO A 484 -16.28 -12.34 26.02
CA PRO A 484 -15.07 -12.61 26.79
C PRO A 484 -14.73 -14.10 26.90
N ASN A 485 -15.72 -14.99 26.68
CA ASN A 485 -15.59 -16.42 26.91
C ASN A 485 -15.24 -17.14 25.58
N VAL A 486 -13.96 -17.17 25.25
CA VAL A 486 -13.44 -17.93 24.11
C VAL A 486 -13.12 -19.36 24.56
N THR A 487 -13.59 -20.35 23.81
CA THR A 487 -13.41 -21.77 24.09
C THR A 487 -12.66 -22.48 22.94
N SER A 488 -12.24 -23.72 23.17
CA SER A 488 -11.65 -24.52 22.10
C SER A 488 -12.56 -24.69 20.88
N ASP A 489 -13.88 -24.70 21.10
CA ASP A 489 -14.86 -24.83 20.01
C ASP A 489 -14.90 -23.60 19.10
N ASN A 490 -14.60 -22.42 19.63
CA ASN A 490 -14.46 -21.21 18.80
C ASN A 490 -13.29 -21.34 17.80
N PHE A 491 -12.19 -21.95 18.19
CA PHE A 491 -11.10 -22.25 17.27
C PHE A 491 -11.48 -23.29 16.23
N ASN A 492 -12.20 -24.33 16.64
CA ASN A 492 -12.56 -25.43 15.74
C ASN A 492 -13.43 -24.97 14.58
N PHE A 493 -14.35 -24.04 14.75
CA PHE A 493 -15.17 -23.57 13.64
C PHE A 493 -14.37 -22.74 12.61
N ILE A 494 -13.26 -22.12 13.01
CA ILE A 494 -12.39 -21.35 12.09
C ILE A 494 -11.56 -22.27 11.23
N TYR A 495 -11.06 -23.37 11.80
CA TYR A 495 -10.14 -24.30 11.14
C TYR A 495 -10.83 -25.49 10.48
N GLY A 496 -12.14 -25.63 10.68
CA GLY A 496 -12.92 -26.78 10.22
C GLY A 496 -12.88 -27.96 11.20
N ASP A 497 -13.79 -28.91 11.02
CA ASP A 497 -13.93 -30.12 11.81
C ASP A 497 -13.19 -31.32 11.22
N GLY A 498 -12.23 -31.10 10.33
CA GLY A 498 -11.46 -32.17 9.67
C GLY A 498 -12.10 -32.73 8.41
N SER A 499 -13.41 -32.59 8.23
CA SER A 499 -14.16 -33.19 7.10
C SER A 499 -14.14 -32.34 5.82
N GLU A 500 -13.87 -31.04 5.89
CA GLU A 500 -13.78 -30.16 4.74
C GLU A 500 -12.39 -29.48 4.68
N LYS A 501 -11.88 -29.27 3.45
CA LYS A 501 -10.67 -28.44 3.24
C LYS A 501 -10.90 -27.07 3.85
N THR A 502 -9.96 -26.64 4.72
CA THR A 502 -9.98 -25.36 5.40
C THR A 502 -10.22 -24.22 4.42
N LYS A 503 -11.36 -23.56 4.50
CA LYS A 503 -11.77 -22.46 3.60
C LYS A 503 -11.23 -21.11 4.08
N GLY A 504 -9.92 -21.00 4.24
CA GLY A 504 -9.28 -19.79 4.65
C GLY A 504 -9.07 -19.70 6.17
N ILE A 505 -7.87 -19.34 6.56
CA ILE A 505 -7.47 -19.20 7.96
C ILE A 505 -7.09 -17.74 8.21
N PRO A 506 -7.76 -17.07 9.19
CA PRO A 506 -7.47 -15.67 9.49
C PRO A 506 -6.05 -15.51 10.03
N LEU A 507 -5.17 -14.89 9.27
CA LEU A 507 -3.78 -14.64 9.70
C LEU A 507 -3.71 -13.82 10.99
N PHE A 508 -4.69 -12.95 11.23
CA PHE A 508 -4.77 -12.14 12.45
C PHE A 508 -4.71 -12.99 13.72
N VAL A 509 -5.43 -14.12 13.78
CA VAL A 509 -5.46 -14.99 14.97
C VAL A 509 -4.07 -15.53 15.31
N PHE A 510 -3.28 -15.91 14.29
CA PHE A 510 -1.91 -16.37 14.47
C PHE A 510 -0.95 -15.24 14.83
N SER A 511 -1.10 -14.09 14.19
CA SER A 511 -0.29 -12.91 14.54
C SER A 511 -0.57 -12.45 15.97
N TYR A 512 -1.85 -12.43 16.37
CA TYR A 512 -2.23 -12.10 17.74
C TYR A 512 -1.70 -13.13 18.74
N MET A 513 -1.70 -14.43 18.39
CA MET A 513 -1.06 -15.47 19.21
C MET A 513 0.45 -15.20 19.40
N ASP A 514 1.16 -14.90 18.30
CA ASP A 514 2.59 -14.58 18.39
C ASP A 514 2.85 -13.30 19.22
N TYR A 515 1.98 -12.29 19.10
CA TYR A 515 2.04 -11.10 19.96
C TYR A 515 1.86 -11.48 21.44
N ARG A 516 0.87 -12.31 21.78
CA ARG A 516 0.62 -12.73 23.19
C ARG A 516 1.79 -13.53 23.76
N LEU A 517 2.43 -14.38 22.94
CA LEU A 517 3.64 -15.10 23.33
C LEU A 517 4.80 -14.14 23.61
N TRP A 518 4.98 -13.16 22.73
CA TRP A 518 6.01 -12.13 22.90
C TRP A 518 5.74 -11.21 24.10
N ASP A 519 4.51 -10.79 24.28
CA ASP A 519 4.08 -9.96 25.42
C ASP A 519 4.25 -10.69 26.77
N LYS A 520 3.87 -11.99 26.80
CA LYS A 520 4.11 -12.84 27.97
C LYS A 520 5.59 -12.93 28.31
N TYR A 521 6.46 -13.11 27.31
CA TYR A 521 7.89 -13.05 27.48
C TYR A 521 8.34 -11.71 28.05
N THR A 522 7.91 -10.61 27.44
CA THR A 522 8.29 -9.24 27.84
C THR A 522 7.88 -8.94 29.29
N ASN A 523 6.66 -9.30 29.66
CA ASN A 523 6.15 -9.07 31.02
C ASN A 523 6.81 -10.00 32.06
N SER A 524 7.10 -11.26 31.70
CA SER A 524 7.72 -12.22 32.61
C SER A 524 9.19 -11.93 32.90
N MET A 525 9.91 -11.39 31.90
CA MET A 525 11.34 -11.14 31.99
C MET A 525 11.69 -9.71 32.41
N ALA A 526 10.75 -8.76 32.34
CA ALA A 526 10.79 -7.40 32.90
C ALA A 526 12.19 -6.71 32.84
N GLY A 527 12.85 -6.73 31.69
CA GLY A 527 14.16 -6.08 31.47
C GLY A 527 15.36 -6.75 32.17
N GLN A 528 15.18 -7.96 32.72
CA GLN A 528 16.24 -8.73 33.39
C GLN A 528 16.78 -9.83 32.48
N GLU A 529 18.09 -9.95 32.37
CA GLU A 529 18.74 -11.12 31.77
C GLU A 529 18.70 -12.31 32.75
N LEU A 530 17.65 -13.14 32.63
CA LEU A 530 17.55 -14.36 33.44
C LEU A 530 18.45 -15.45 32.86
N LYS A 531 19.33 -16.01 33.71
CA LYS A 531 20.20 -17.13 33.33
C LYS A 531 19.40 -18.43 33.25
N GLN A 532 19.97 -19.40 32.55
CA GLN A 532 19.44 -20.75 32.56
C GLN A 532 19.46 -21.32 34.00
N GLY A 533 18.35 -21.95 34.43
CA GLY A 533 18.15 -22.40 35.81
C GLY A 533 17.47 -21.36 36.73
N ASP A 534 17.12 -20.18 36.27
CA ASP A 534 16.27 -19.23 37.02
C ASP A 534 14.83 -19.75 37.04
N GLU A 535 14.19 -19.84 38.21
CA GLU A 535 12.87 -20.41 38.40
C GLU A 535 11.81 -19.71 37.54
N ARG A 536 11.89 -18.36 37.32
CA ARG A 536 10.94 -17.62 36.49
C ARG A 536 11.08 -18.00 35.02
N ARG A 537 12.32 -18.23 34.58
CA ARG A 537 12.60 -18.65 33.21
C ARG A 537 12.13 -20.10 32.98
N GLU A 538 12.37 -21.00 33.93
CA GLU A 538 11.86 -22.38 33.88
C GLU A 538 10.33 -22.40 33.87
N HIS A 539 9.67 -21.62 34.75
CA HIS A 539 8.21 -21.49 34.79
C HIS A 539 7.62 -20.94 33.46
N PHE A 540 8.28 -19.94 32.87
CA PHE A 540 7.87 -19.42 31.56
C PHE A 540 7.83 -20.51 30.47
N PHE A 541 8.89 -21.33 30.35
CA PHE A 541 8.92 -22.40 29.35
C PHE A 541 7.97 -23.57 29.71
N GLU A 542 7.75 -23.85 30.98
CA GLU A 542 6.75 -24.81 31.43
C GLU A 542 5.33 -24.39 31.01
N GLU A 543 4.99 -23.11 31.14
CA GLU A 543 3.72 -22.57 30.67
C GLU A 543 3.58 -22.69 29.14
N LEU A 544 4.66 -22.55 28.37
CA LEU A 544 4.67 -22.78 26.92
C LEU A 544 4.56 -24.28 26.56
N GLY A 545 4.81 -25.20 27.50
CA GLY A 545 4.75 -26.65 27.32
C GLY A 545 5.98 -27.25 26.65
N CYS A 546 7.15 -26.65 26.81
CA CYS A 546 8.43 -27.13 26.25
C CYS A 546 9.59 -26.82 27.20
N LYS A 547 10.74 -27.41 26.95
CA LYS A 547 11.98 -27.06 27.63
C LYS A 547 12.56 -25.74 27.12
N ASP A 548 13.45 -25.17 27.92
CA ASP A 548 14.16 -23.93 27.59
C ASP A 548 14.98 -24.08 26.29
N PHE A 549 14.64 -23.28 25.27
CA PHE A 549 15.35 -23.22 23.99
C PHE A 549 16.01 -21.85 23.72
N GLY A 550 16.14 -21.06 24.78
CA GLY A 550 16.77 -19.74 24.71
C GLY A 550 15.78 -18.60 24.55
N LEU A 551 16.14 -17.46 25.10
CA LEU A 551 15.30 -16.24 25.07
C LEU A 551 15.53 -15.37 23.83
N GLU A 552 16.62 -15.61 23.08
CA GLU A 552 16.99 -14.79 21.91
C GLU A 552 15.92 -14.78 20.82
N VAL A 553 15.19 -15.87 20.65
CA VAL A 553 14.09 -15.96 19.68
C VAL A 553 12.99 -14.94 19.98
N PHE A 554 12.69 -14.70 21.25
CA PHE A 554 11.70 -13.72 21.68
C PHE A 554 12.26 -12.29 21.60
N LYS A 555 13.52 -12.07 21.99
CA LYS A 555 14.17 -10.75 21.90
C LYS A 555 14.25 -10.22 20.49
N GLN A 556 14.56 -11.10 19.53
CA GLN A 556 14.73 -10.76 18.12
C GLN A 556 13.44 -10.83 17.32
N PHE A 557 12.34 -11.24 17.93
CA PHE A 557 11.08 -11.43 17.22
C PHE A 557 10.54 -10.11 16.67
N TYR A 558 10.06 -10.14 15.43
CA TYR A 558 9.30 -9.06 14.79
C TYR A 558 8.28 -9.64 13.79
N PHE A 559 7.29 -8.85 13.43
CA PHE A 559 6.28 -9.22 12.44
C PHE A 559 6.80 -9.00 11.02
N SER A 560 6.91 -10.07 10.21
CA SER A 560 7.41 -10.01 8.84
C SER A 560 6.28 -10.10 7.82
N ARG A 561 6.34 -9.27 6.78
CA ARG A 561 5.43 -9.34 5.62
C ARG A 561 5.55 -10.64 4.83
N THR A 562 6.68 -11.33 4.93
CA THR A 562 6.94 -12.59 4.24
C THR A 562 6.40 -13.81 4.98
N ARG A 563 6.11 -13.69 6.29
CA ARG A 563 5.57 -14.77 7.13
C ARG A 563 4.05 -14.83 7.04
N ARG A 564 3.53 -15.32 5.92
CA ARG A 564 2.10 -15.35 5.61
C ARG A 564 1.55 -16.72 5.24
N SER A 565 2.42 -17.74 5.20
CA SER A 565 2.00 -19.12 4.92
C SER A 565 1.70 -19.85 6.22
N LEU A 566 0.63 -20.64 6.20
CA LEU A 566 0.29 -21.55 7.28
C LEU A 566 0.81 -22.93 6.97
N GLU A 567 1.50 -23.52 7.93
CA GLU A 567 2.11 -24.81 7.83
C GLU A 567 1.48 -25.77 8.85
N HIS A 568 1.11 -26.97 8.39
CA HIS A 568 0.80 -28.08 9.27
C HIS A 568 2.12 -28.62 9.84
N TYR A 569 2.30 -28.62 11.13
CA TYR A 569 3.49 -29.21 11.73
C TYR A 569 3.55 -30.72 11.47
N TYR A 570 2.45 -31.43 11.72
CA TYR A 570 2.23 -32.78 11.21
C TYR A 570 1.54 -32.68 9.85
N PRO A 571 2.12 -33.23 8.76
CA PRO A 571 1.62 -33.01 7.41
C PRO A 571 0.35 -33.84 7.11
N GLN A 572 -0.59 -33.29 6.37
CA GLN A 572 -1.83 -33.97 5.96
C GLN A 572 -1.58 -35.27 5.17
N ALA A 573 -0.50 -35.33 4.39
CA ALA A 573 -0.17 -36.49 3.59
C ALA A 573 0.18 -37.75 4.41
N ASN A 574 0.41 -37.60 5.72
CA ASN A 574 0.90 -38.68 6.60
C ASN A 574 -0.12 -39.06 7.69
N ILE A 575 -1.41 -38.80 7.46
CA ILE A 575 -2.50 -39.20 8.39
C ILE A 575 -2.39 -40.69 8.67
N ASN A 576 -2.41 -41.05 9.95
CA ASN A 576 -2.34 -42.43 10.43
C ASN A 576 -3.05 -42.55 11.79
N ASP A 577 -2.95 -43.71 12.44
CA ASP A 577 -3.59 -43.97 13.73
C ASP A 577 -3.11 -43.04 14.88
N MET A 578 -1.99 -42.33 14.69
CA MET A 578 -1.46 -41.39 15.69
C MET A 578 -1.97 -39.97 15.55
N VAL A 579 -2.27 -39.55 14.32
CA VAL A 579 -2.90 -38.24 14.03
C VAL A 579 -4.03 -38.48 13.04
N THR A 580 -5.26 -38.39 13.54
CA THR A 580 -6.47 -38.61 12.77
C THR A 580 -6.88 -37.36 11.99
N GLU A 581 -7.78 -37.54 11.02
CA GLU A 581 -8.37 -36.42 10.26
C GLU A 581 -8.96 -35.33 11.16
N ASP A 582 -9.58 -35.71 12.26
CA ASP A 582 -10.20 -34.78 13.22
C ASP A 582 -9.21 -33.88 13.95
N ASN A 583 -7.94 -34.25 14.00
CA ASN A 583 -6.91 -33.51 14.72
C ASN A 583 -5.88 -32.82 13.82
N ILE A 584 -5.82 -33.20 12.54
CA ILE A 584 -4.80 -32.67 11.61
C ILE A 584 -4.98 -31.18 11.37
N ASN A 585 -6.23 -30.69 11.30
CA ASN A 585 -6.59 -29.31 11.06
C ASN A 585 -6.88 -28.49 12.33
N CYS A 586 -6.43 -28.98 13.52
CA CYS A 586 -6.55 -28.25 14.76
C CYS A 586 -5.55 -27.07 14.84
N PHE A 587 -5.95 -26.00 15.56
CA PHE A 587 -5.06 -24.86 15.84
C PHE A 587 -3.71 -25.29 16.42
N GLY A 588 -3.71 -26.37 17.25
CA GLY A 588 -2.50 -26.95 17.85
C GLY A 588 -1.50 -27.47 16.83
N ASN A 589 -1.93 -27.78 15.60
CA ASN A 589 -1.06 -28.32 14.54
C ASN A 589 -0.65 -27.28 13.49
N PHE A 590 -1.16 -26.04 13.57
CA PHE A 590 -0.82 -24.97 12.63
C PHE A 590 0.12 -23.94 13.21
N ALA A 591 0.98 -23.37 12.38
CA ALA A 591 1.73 -22.16 12.68
C ALA A 591 2.13 -21.41 11.41
N MET A 592 2.46 -20.12 11.56
CA MET A 592 2.92 -19.31 10.42
C MET A 592 4.40 -19.53 10.11
N ILE A 593 4.70 -19.51 8.81
CA ILE A 593 6.06 -19.65 8.28
C ILE A 593 6.21 -18.79 7.02
N GLY A 594 7.45 -18.51 6.61
CA GLY A 594 7.74 -17.85 5.34
C GLY A 594 7.34 -18.71 4.15
N GLY A 595 6.88 -18.08 3.06
CA GLY A 595 6.35 -18.77 1.88
C GLY A 595 7.34 -19.72 1.23
N ASP A 596 8.59 -19.32 1.09
CA ASP A 596 9.66 -20.16 0.49
C ASP A 596 9.99 -21.37 1.35
N ALA A 597 9.94 -21.22 2.66
CA ALA A 597 10.15 -22.32 3.60
C ALA A 597 8.99 -23.31 3.55
N ASN A 598 7.75 -22.83 3.43
CA ASN A 598 6.57 -23.67 3.29
C ASN A 598 6.61 -24.49 2.00
N SER A 599 6.92 -23.88 0.88
CA SER A 599 6.97 -24.54 -0.43
C SER A 599 7.97 -25.69 -0.48
N SER A 600 9.06 -25.63 0.30
CA SER A 600 10.10 -26.64 0.34
C SER A 600 9.83 -27.77 1.33
N GLY A 601 8.87 -27.62 2.26
CA GLY A 601 8.67 -28.52 3.39
C GLY A 601 7.31 -29.18 3.54
N SER A 602 6.38 -28.97 2.60
CA SER A 602 4.96 -29.29 2.75
C SER A 602 4.61 -30.73 3.18
N ASN A 603 5.45 -31.72 2.88
CA ASN A 603 5.20 -33.13 3.23
C ASN A 603 6.22 -33.72 4.20
N TRP A 604 7.09 -32.91 4.81
CA TRP A 604 8.07 -33.41 5.77
C TRP A 604 7.39 -33.81 7.09
N THR A 605 7.83 -34.94 7.64
CA THR A 605 7.45 -35.35 8.99
C THR A 605 7.95 -34.32 10.04
N PRO A 606 7.33 -34.28 11.23
CA PRO A 606 7.81 -33.40 12.32
C PRO A 606 9.29 -33.47 12.57
N LYS A 607 9.86 -34.69 12.59
CA LYS A 607 11.29 -34.93 12.76
C LYS A 607 12.13 -34.42 11.59
N GLU A 608 11.69 -34.60 10.36
CA GLU A 608 12.36 -34.02 9.19
C GLU A 608 12.33 -32.49 9.22
N LYS A 609 11.20 -31.88 9.59
CA LYS A 609 11.09 -30.44 9.82
C LYS A 609 12.08 -29.98 10.90
N LEU A 610 12.10 -30.65 12.05
CA LEU A 610 13.03 -30.35 13.12
C LEU A 610 14.47 -30.36 12.63
N ASN A 611 14.91 -31.46 12.01
CA ASN A 611 16.28 -31.62 11.54
C ASN A 611 16.69 -30.59 10.48
N ARG A 612 15.80 -30.31 9.53
CA ARG A 612 16.06 -29.37 8.43
C ARG A 612 15.99 -27.91 8.85
N TYR A 613 15.12 -27.60 9.81
CA TYR A 613 14.96 -26.21 10.29
C TYR A 613 15.98 -25.85 11.36
N LEU A 614 16.58 -26.82 12.06
CA LEU A 614 17.72 -26.61 12.97
C LEU A 614 19.06 -26.57 12.25
N ASP A 615 19.14 -26.94 10.96
CA ASP A 615 20.37 -26.86 10.17
C ASP A 615 20.90 -25.41 10.08
N PRO A 616 22.14 -25.16 10.60
CA PRO A 616 22.72 -23.80 10.59
C PRO A 616 22.91 -23.20 9.21
N SER A 617 23.02 -24.03 8.18
CA SER A 617 23.22 -23.59 6.80
C SER A 617 21.94 -23.07 6.15
N ARG A 618 20.78 -23.25 6.77
CA ARG A 618 19.49 -22.86 6.20
C ARG A 618 18.93 -21.57 6.80
N LYS A 619 18.41 -20.72 5.93
CA LYS A 619 17.82 -19.41 6.26
C LYS A 619 16.64 -19.45 7.24
N ILE A 620 16.05 -20.62 7.51
CA ILE A 620 14.88 -20.76 8.39
C ILE A 620 15.17 -20.46 9.86
N ARG A 621 16.44 -20.43 10.27
CA ARG A 621 16.84 -19.93 11.59
C ARG A 621 16.68 -18.42 11.74
N GLN A 622 16.56 -17.72 10.62
CA GLN A 622 16.35 -16.28 10.64
C GLN A 622 15.01 -15.97 11.31
N VAL A 623 14.99 -14.95 12.14
CA VAL A 623 13.84 -14.58 12.98
C VAL A 623 12.58 -14.29 12.14
N GLY A 624 12.77 -13.75 10.93
CA GLY A 624 11.67 -13.44 10.01
C GLY A 624 10.95 -14.64 9.40
N VAL A 625 11.51 -15.86 9.48
CA VAL A 625 10.99 -17.03 8.75
C VAL A 625 9.93 -17.80 9.53
N ALA A 626 10.15 -18.09 10.81
CA ALA A 626 9.25 -18.91 11.63
C ALA A 626 8.60 -18.09 12.75
N SER A 627 7.31 -18.33 12.99
CA SER A 627 6.57 -17.73 14.11
C SER A 627 7.06 -18.26 15.46
N LEU A 628 6.75 -17.54 16.54
CA LEU A 628 7.06 -18.01 17.91
C LEU A 628 6.34 -19.31 18.21
N LYS A 629 5.06 -19.41 17.80
CA LYS A 629 4.29 -20.64 17.92
C LYS A 629 4.98 -21.83 17.24
N PHE A 630 5.49 -21.65 16.01
CA PHE A 630 6.22 -22.69 15.29
C PHE A 630 7.50 -23.12 16.02
N ARG A 631 8.23 -22.16 16.60
CA ARG A 631 9.45 -22.45 17.40
C ARG A 631 9.15 -23.29 18.63
N ILE A 632 8.04 -23.01 19.32
CA ILE A 632 7.59 -23.79 20.48
C ILE A 632 7.24 -25.23 20.06
N MET A 633 6.53 -25.41 18.93
CA MET A 633 6.22 -26.73 18.38
C MET A 633 7.48 -27.53 18.06
N MET A 634 8.47 -26.89 17.43
CA MET A 634 9.77 -27.51 17.16
C MET A 634 10.48 -27.97 18.43
N GLN A 635 10.48 -27.11 19.48
CA GLN A 635 11.11 -27.46 20.74
C GLN A 635 10.41 -28.63 21.44
N LYS A 636 9.09 -28.65 21.48
CA LYS A 636 8.31 -29.76 22.04
C LYS A 636 8.61 -31.07 21.31
N CYS A 637 8.71 -31.04 19.98
CA CYS A 637 9.08 -32.19 19.17
C CYS A 637 10.50 -32.68 19.48
N ASP A 638 11.47 -31.78 19.70
CA ASP A 638 12.84 -32.10 20.11
C ASP A 638 12.88 -32.73 21.50
N ASP A 639 12.12 -32.15 22.46
CA ASP A 639 12.00 -32.68 23.82
C ASP A 639 11.46 -34.13 23.84
N ASN A 640 10.40 -34.38 23.04
CA ASN A 640 9.83 -35.72 22.91
C ASN A 640 10.79 -36.68 22.26
N THR A 641 11.52 -36.26 21.22
CA THR A 641 12.56 -37.10 20.56
C THR A 641 13.66 -37.49 21.52
N LYS A 642 14.19 -36.57 22.30
CA LYS A 642 15.22 -36.82 23.29
C LYS A 642 14.75 -37.77 24.41
N SER A 643 13.56 -37.59 24.92
CA SER A 643 12.97 -38.48 25.93
C SER A 643 12.78 -39.92 25.42
N MET A 644 12.45 -40.08 24.15
CA MET A 644 12.35 -41.41 23.50
C MET A 644 13.72 -42.07 23.34
N ASP A 645 14.74 -41.28 22.97
CA ASP A 645 16.13 -41.81 22.83
C ASP A 645 16.70 -42.27 24.17
N GLU A 646 16.44 -41.52 25.25
CA GLU A 646 16.86 -41.87 26.62
C GLU A 646 16.12 -43.09 27.16
N GLY A 647 14.85 -43.27 26.81
CA GLY A 647 14.02 -44.39 27.26
C GLY A 647 14.31 -45.74 26.58
N GLY A 648 15.15 -45.80 25.54
CA GLY A 648 15.51 -47.02 24.84
C GLY A 648 14.37 -47.69 24.07
N TRP A 649 13.30 -47.00 23.81
CA TRP A 649 12.11 -47.52 23.11
C TRP A 649 12.36 -47.65 21.61
N ASN A 650 11.86 -48.73 21.02
CA ASN A 650 11.78 -48.83 19.55
C ASN A 650 11.01 -47.67 18.99
N ARG A 651 11.65 -46.82 18.22
CA ARG A 651 11.08 -45.60 17.63
C ARG A 651 9.90 -45.94 16.77
N ILE A 652 8.68 -45.64 17.24
CA ILE A 652 7.49 -45.66 16.41
C ILE A 652 7.48 -44.31 15.67
N ARG A 653 7.50 -44.37 14.34
CA ARG A 653 7.51 -43.19 13.47
C ARG A 653 6.28 -42.32 13.74
N GLY A 654 6.48 -41.08 14.07
CA GLY A 654 5.40 -40.10 14.33
C GLY A 654 5.07 -39.87 15.81
N MET A 655 5.68 -40.59 16.76
CA MET A 655 5.46 -40.36 18.19
C MET A 655 6.09 -39.06 18.73
N GLU A 656 7.02 -38.46 17.99
CA GLU A 656 7.63 -37.18 18.34
C GLU A 656 6.67 -35.98 18.30
N TRP A 657 5.55 -36.13 17.60
CA TRP A 657 4.44 -35.18 17.55
C TRP A 657 3.15 -35.93 17.17
N ASN A 658 2.25 -36.11 18.11
CA ASN A 658 1.05 -36.92 17.98
C ASN A 658 -0.21 -36.12 18.37
N THR A 659 -1.37 -36.78 18.37
CA THR A 659 -2.68 -36.17 18.72
C THR A 659 -2.68 -35.54 20.11
N ASP A 660 -2.04 -36.16 21.11
CA ASP A 660 -2.03 -35.61 22.47
C ASP A 660 -1.17 -34.35 22.56
N ASP A 661 -0.02 -34.34 21.84
CA ASP A 661 0.82 -33.14 21.73
C ASP A 661 0.07 -31.99 21.04
N ILE A 662 -0.68 -32.27 19.99
CA ILE A 662 -1.50 -31.29 19.26
C ILE A 662 -2.55 -30.68 20.21
N LYS A 663 -3.26 -31.51 20.96
CA LYS A 663 -4.32 -31.07 21.89
C LYS A 663 -3.73 -30.29 23.08
N GLU A 664 -2.63 -30.78 23.67
CA GLU A 664 -1.93 -30.08 24.74
C GLU A 664 -1.43 -28.71 24.27
N HIS A 665 -0.79 -28.67 23.12
CA HIS A 665 -0.29 -27.42 22.55
C HIS A 665 -1.45 -26.44 22.25
N GLN A 666 -2.57 -26.91 21.70
CA GLN A 666 -3.76 -26.08 21.50
C GLN A 666 -4.27 -25.49 22.81
N ARG A 667 -4.39 -26.32 23.85
CA ARG A 667 -4.85 -25.86 25.17
C ARG A 667 -3.94 -24.78 25.74
N LYS A 668 -2.62 -25.02 25.75
CA LYS A 668 -1.66 -24.03 26.27
C LYS A 668 -1.64 -22.72 25.47
N MET A 669 -1.73 -22.79 24.15
CA MET A 669 -1.86 -21.60 23.31
C MET A 669 -3.17 -20.85 23.55
N LEU A 670 -4.26 -21.58 23.79
CA LEU A 670 -5.56 -20.98 24.15
C LEU A 670 -5.48 -20.26 25.50
N ASP A 671 -4.89 -20.90 26.53
CA ASP A 671 -4.70 -20.28 27.84
C ASP A 671 -3.90 -18.96 27.75
N ILE A 672 -2.92 -18.87 26.85
CA ILE A 672 -2.08 -17.67 26.67
C ILE A 672 -2.82 -16.58 25.87
N ILE A 673 -3.55 -16.95 24.82
CA ILE A 673 -4.17 -15.94 23.93
C ILE A 673 -5.37 -15.24 24.60
N ILE A 674 -6.02 -15.92 25.55
CA ILE A 674 -7.20 -15.39 26.26
C ILE A 674 -6.79 -14.44 27.40
N GLN A 675 -5.67 -14.70 28.09
CA GLN A 675 -5.15 -13.84 29.17
C GLN A 675 -5.01 -12.39 28.71
#